data_1682a318f2160b220d4aac4873120395
#
_entry.id   1682a318f2160b220d4aac4873120395
#
_cell.length_a   1.000
_cell.length_b   1.000
_cell.length_c   1.000
_cell.angle_alpha   90.00
_cell.angle_beta   90.00
_cell.angle_gamma   90.00
#
_symmetry.space_group_name_H-M   'P 1'
#
loop_
_entity.id
_entity.type
_entity.pdbx_description
1 polymer ?
#
loop_
_entity_poly.entity_id
_entity_poly.type
_entity_poly.pdbx_seq_one_letter_code
_entity_poly.pdbx_strand_id
1 'polypeptide(L)'
;ERIVSLVREGASMNRMLIVTFTKAAAAEMRQRLAKRISREAISRDPAMVKALDELETTQISTIHAFCQRVIRSHFEQVGVDPLVRVCDEQQQKLLFEAAFTTAMDELLDERTDENFLLLADAWKQDKLLSLTSQLYDFLMALPKPFAWLDEHVEQLSQPLMQQPWVETLENAAKLQVGAMDDALIAIRSLFDLPNAVMDRMEALNADAQLISALQGLEGEPLRTAVANFSLPRLSPKRGLSAEEKEWGKRFSDGRTAIKKRAERANELLNPDFAQLERELPAIQAQLRGLAALVKRTHQHFREEKNARNCMDFGDMEQYTLDILEQLEVRAQMQGEFDHTFVDECQDVSQVQDAILQAIHGEQNCLFMVGDVKQSIYRFRKADPTLFLGRMQTFSEDEGARERKIVLQQNFRSSFPVLDATNRVFRQTMRPAVTELTYAPEDELICGLGAREDDPPVMVHLLRGPDIRDALEGSASEAAGHEEVLQTETRVVARRIKELLGTTMPDGKTISYRDMVILLAQTTNLAQTVVDALTEEGIPTFYDGAESYFNLPEIMDMKALLSLLDNAQQDFPLLTVLKMVPFSLTDEELAQIRLMQTGQNVPFYQAFAKACGGEDEFAQKCRKISEKLETWRFQAEVMRLSDFIWHLMTDSGYYAAVGALPKGEVRQGNLRMLYERAQAFEAEGG
;
A
#
# COMPACT_ATOMS: atom_id res chain seq x y z
N GLU A 1 -25.43 -8.86 16.47
CA GLU A 1 -26.87 -9.14 16.71
C GLU A 1 -27.29 -10.45 16.06
N ARG A 2 -26.96 -10.72 14.79
CA ARG A 2 -27.35 -11.97 14.09
C ARG A 2 -26.84 -13.23 14.82
N ILE A 3 -25.57 -13.23 15.28
CA ILE A 3 -25.01 -14.34 16.07
C ILE A 3 -25.83 -14.61 17.35
N VAL A 4 -26.14 -13.57 18.10
CA VAL A 4 -26.93 -13.67 19.31
C VAL A 4 -28.35 -14.17 19.02
N SER A 5 -28.96 -13.74 17.90
CA SER A 5 -30.26 -14.25 17.45
C SER A 5 -30.22 -15.74 17.14
N LEU A 6 -29.19 -16.21 16.43
CA LEU A 6 -29.01 -17.63 16.12
C LEU A 6 -28.81 -18.47 17.38
N VAL A 7 -28.07 -17.97 18.36
CA VAL A 7 -27.89 -18.63 19.64
C VAL A 7 -29.26 -18.79 20.39
N ARG A 8 -30.11 -17.77 20.35
CA ARG A 8 -31.48 -17.86 20.88
C ARG A 8 -32.35 -18.90 20.14
N GLU A 9 -32.11 -19.04 18.85
CA GLU A 9 -32.75 -20.04 17.98
C GLU A 9 -32.18 -21.45 18.20
N GLY A 10 -31.14 -21.60 19.07
CA GLY A 10 -30.54 -22.88 19.46
C GLY A 10 -29.25 -23.26 18.76
N ALA A 11 -28.67 -22.36 17.96
CA ALA A 11 -27.37 -22.60 17.31
C ALA A 11 -26.23 -22.62 18.34
N SER A 12 -25.27 -23.56 18.20
CA SER A 12 -24.09 -23.66 19.06
C SER A 12 -22.97 -22.74 18.58
N MET A 13 -22.38 -21.99 19.50
CA MET A 13 -21.23 -21.12 19.20
C MET A 13 -20.02 -21.91 18.69
N ASN A 14 -19.79 -23.15 19.15
CA ASN A 14 -18.69 -23.99 18.70
C ASN A 14 -18.81 -24.43 17.23
N ARG A 15 -20.00 -24.33 16.66
CA ARG A 15 -20.25 -24.59 15.23
C ARG A 15 -20.30 -23.30 14.38
N MET A 16 -19.71 -22.23 14.92
CA MET A 16 -19.58 -20.95 14.21
C MET A 16 -18.11 -20.64 13.95
N LEU A 17 -17.81 -20.27 12.72
CA LEU A 17 -16.54 -19.67 12.31
C LEU A 17 -16.77 -18.17 12.11
N ILE A 18 -16.00 -17.33 12.80
CA ILE A 18 -16.08 -15.87 12.67
C ILE A 18 -14.72 -15.36 12.21
N VAL A 19 -14.66 -14.89 10.97
CA VAL A 19 -13.45 -14.41 10.33
C VAL A 19 -13.46 -12.88 10.28
N THR A 20 -12.37 -12.27 10.71
CA THR A 20 -12.15 -10.81 10.66
C THR A 20 -10.84 -10.49 9.98
N PHE A 21 -10.68 -9.24 9.52
CA PHE A 21 -9.48 -8.82 8.79
C PHE A 21 -8.23 -8.71 9.69
N THR A 22 -8.38 -8.28 10.95
CA THR A 22 -7.26 -8.08 11.89
C THR A 22 -7.41 -8.85 13.18
N LYS A 23 -6.27 -9.17 13.83
CA LYS A 23 -6.27 -9.76 15.18
C LYS A 23 -6.98 -8.87 16.21
N ALA A 24 -6.84 -7.55 16.09
CA ALA A 24 -7.51 -6.59 16.96
C ALA A 24 -9.04 -6.64 16.76
N ALA A 25 -9.53 -6.70 15.52
CA ALA A 25 -10.96 -6.84 15.22
C ALA A 25 -11.53 -8.17 15.75
N ALA A 26 -10.77 -9.27 15.64
CA ALA A 26 -11.17 -10.56 16.21
C ALA A 26 -11.30 -10.49 17.75
N ALA A 27 -10.35 -9.87 18.42
CA ALA A 27 -10.38 -9.67 19.89
C ALA A 27 -11.54 -8.76 20.29
N GLU A 28 -11.78 -7.66 19.58
CA GLU A 28 -12.92 -6.77 19.82
C GLU A 28 -14.26 -7.48 19.60
N MET A 29 -14.38 -8.26 18.52
CA MET A 29 -15.58 -9.05 18.23
C MET A 29 -15.87 -10.03 19.37
N ARG A 30 -14.85 -10.76 19.85
CA ARG A 30 -14.97 -11.66 21.01
C ARG A 30 -15.45 -10.91 22.26
N GLN A 31 -14.87 -9.75 22.54
CA GLN A 31 -15.24 -8.93 23.70
C GLN A 31 -16.69 -8.40 23.60
N ARG A 32 -17.10 -7.96 22.42
CA ARG A 32 -18.48 -7.48 22.17
C ARG A 32 -19.50 -8.61 22.34
N LEU A 33 -19.20 -9.79 21.79
CA LEU A 33 -20.05 -10.97 21.95
C LEU A 33 -20.14 -11.39 23.44
N ALA A 34 -18.99 -11.48 24.12
CA ALA A 34 -18.96 -11.79 25.57
C ALA A 34 -19.85 -10.83 26.38
N LYS A 35 -19.68 -9.53 26.16
CA LYS A 35 -20.46 -8.48 26.83
C LYS A 35 -21.97 -8.58 26.54
N ARG A 36 -22.32 -8.87 25.27
CA ARG A 36 -23.73 -8.98 24.89
C ARG A 36 -24.38 -10.25 25.43
N ILE A 37 -23.74 -11.41 25.28
CA ILE A 37 -24.21 -12.71 25.78
C ILE A 37 -24.30 -12.68 27.31
N SER A 38 -23.30 -12.15 28.03
CA SER A 38 -23.31 -12.03 29.49
C SER A 38 -24.49 -11.20 29.99
N ARG A 39 -24.83 -10.09 29.34
CA ARG A 39 -26.00 -9.28 29.73
C ARG A 39 -27.30 -10.04 29.60
N GLU A 40 -27.45 -10.89 28.60
CA GLU A 40 -28.64 -11.71 28.38
C GLU A 40 -28.63 -12.96 29.26
N ALA A 41 -27.47 -13.54 29.55
CA ALA A 41 -27.31 -14.65 30.50
C ALA A 41 -27.73 -14.28 31.93
N ILE A 42 -27.68 -12.99 32.32
CA ILE A 42 -28.22 -12.51 33.62
C ILE A 42 -29.71 -12.87 33.79
N SER A 43 -30.47 -12.94 32.69
CA SER A 43 -31.87 -13.36 32.66
C SER A 43 -32.05 -14.88 32.84
N ARG A 44 -30.98 -15.64 33.07
CA ARG A 44 -30.92 -17.10 33.20
C ARG A 44 -31.46 -17.87 31.99
N ASP A 45 -31.31 -17.31 30.79
CA ASP A 45 -31.57 -18.03 29.56
C ASP A 45 -30.50 -19.15 29.39
N PRO A 46 -30.93 -20.45 29.40
CA PRO A 46 -29.98 -21.56 29.31
C PRO A 46 -29.14 -21.54 28.04
N ALA A 47 -29.68 -21.04 26.92
CA ALA A 47 -28.97 -20.92 25.64
C ALA A 47 -27.80 -19.90 25.73
N MET A 48 -28.05 -18.78 26.43
CA MET A 48 -27.03 -17.74 26.60
C MET A 48 -25.94 -18.15 27.58
N VAL A 49 -26.30 -18.91 28.66
CA VAL A 49 -25.32 -19.47 29.60
C VAL A 49 -24.40 -20.45 28.88
N LYS A 50 -24.97 -21.39 28.10
CA LYS A 50 -24.20 -22.32 27.28
C LYS A 50 -23.31 -21.62 26.27
N ALA A 51 -23.84 -20.61 25.57
CA ALA A 51 -23.06 -19.82 24.59
C ALA A 51 -21.86 -19.08 25.20
N LEU A 52 -21.99 -18.64 26.47
CA LEU A 52 -20.89 -17.99 27.18
C LEU A 52 -19.75 -18.99 27.46
N ASP A 53 -20.06 -20.21 27.86
CA ASP A 53 -19.09 -21.29 28.07
C ASP A 53 -18.42 -21.69 26.74
N GLU A 54 -19.20 -21.77 25.65
CA GLU A 54 -18.71 -22.12 24.32
C GLU A 54 -17.86 -21.01 23.66
N LEU A 55 -18.01 -19.75 24.08
CA LEU A 55 -17.32 -18.60 23.45
C LEU A 55 -15.81 -18.70 23.57
N GLU A 56 -15.26 -19.33 24.60
CA GLU A 56 -13.81 -19.51 24.75
C GLU A 56 -13.22 -20.41 23.66
N THR A 57 -13.99 -21.41 23.23
CA THR A 57 -13.60 -22.41 22.25
C THR A 57 -14.08 -22.05 20.81
N THR A 58 -14.97 -21.05 20.68
CA THR A 58 -15.47 -20.57 19.41
C THR A 58 -14.34 -20.01 18.54
N GLN A 59 -14.32 -20.41 17.27
CA GLN A 59 -13.35 -19.93 16.28
C GLN A 59 -13.64 -18.48 15.88
N ILE A 60 -13.02 -17.52 16.57
CA ILE A 60 -13.06 -16.10 16.23
C ILE A 60 -11.63 -15.68 15.93
N SER A 61 -11.27 -15.47 14.66
CA SER A 61 -9.88 -15.30 14.25
C SER A 61 -9.76 -14.57 12.92
N THR A 62 -8.51 -14.26 12.50
CA THR A 62 -8.23 -13.87 11.13
C THR A 62 -8.27 -15.08 10.20
N ILE A 63 -8.40 -14.82 8.88
CA ILE A 63 -8.35 -15.89 7.87
C ILE A 63 -7.06 -16.69 7.95
N HIS A 64 -5.90 -16.02 8.13
CA HIS A 64 -4.60 -16.70 8.26
C HIS A 64 -4.51 -17.59 9.52
N ALA A 65 -5.10 -17.17 10.64
CA ALA A 65 -5.14 -18.03 11.82
C ALA A 65 -6.04 -19.26 11.61
N PHE A 66 -7.11 -19.13 10.82
CA PHE A 66 -7.90 -20.26 10.36
C PHE A 66 -7.08 -21.19 9.45
N CYS A 67 -6.38 -20.66 8.45
CA CYS A 67 -5.49 -21.42 7.57
C CYS A 67 -4.43 -22.19 8.37
N GLN A 68 -3.78 -21.52 9.34
CA GLN A 68 -2.78 -22.16 10.19
C GLN A 68 -3.37 -23.35 10.99
N ARG A 69 -4.61 -23.24 11.47
CA ARG A 69 -5.30 -24.34 12.13
C ARG A 69 -5.53 -25.52 11.18
N VAL A 70 -6.02 -25.26 9.97
CA VAL A 70 -6.25 -26.29 8.95
C VAL A 70 -4.94 -27.00 8.60
N ILE A 71 -3.87 -26.26 8.34
CA ILE A 71 -2.54 -26.81 8.02
C ILE A 71 -2.05 -27.69 9.16
N ARG A 72 -2.11 -27.23 10.41
CA ARG A 72 -1.66 -28.04 11.57
C ARG A 72 -2.46 -29.31 11.78
N SER A 73 -3.73 -29.33 11.39
CA SER A 73 -4.58 -30.51 11.50
C SER A 73 -4.36 -31.50 10.35
N HIS A 74 -3.82 -31.04 9.22
CA HIS A 74 -3.67 -31.80 7.98
C HIS A 74 -2.28 -31.65 7.34
N PHE A 75 -1.26 -31.42 8.15
CA PHE A 75 0.12 -31.10 7.73
C PHE A 75 0.74 -32.15 6.81
N GLU A 76 0.40 -33.43 7.02
CA GLU A 76 0.91 -34.54 6.21
C GLU A 76 0.55 -34.41 4.72
N GLN A 77 -0.59 -33.77 4.43
CA GLN A 77 -1.12 -33.67 3.05
C GLN A 77 -0.35 -32.69 2.20
N VAL A 78 0.26 -31.68 2.82
CA VAL A 78 1.07 -30.65 2.15
C VAL A 78 2.56 -30.81 2.44
N GLY A 79 2.94 -31.82 3.21
CA GLY A 79 4.33 -32.20 3.47
C GLY A 79 5.10 -31.18 4.30
N VAL A 80 4.43 -30.45 5.20
CA VAL A 80 5.04 -29.49 6.11
C VAL A 80 5.14 -30.04 7.53
N ASP A 81 6.07 -29.49 8.32
CA ASP A 81 6.18 -29.82 9.73
C ASP A 81 4.99 -29.25 10.53
N PRO A 82 4.37 -29.98 11.46
CA PRO A 82 3.28 -29.45 12.31
C PRO A 82 3.70 -28.25 13.16
N LEU A 83 5.00 -28.07 13.41
CA LEU A 83 5.57 -26.94 14.15
C LEU A 83 6.07 -25.82 13.23
N VAL A 84 5.74 -25.87 11.94
CA VAL A 84 6.11 -24.83 10.99
C VAL A 84 5.72 -23.45 11.50
N ARG A 85 6.70 -22.53 11.47
CA ARG A 85 6.52 -21.14 11.91
C ARG A 85 6.18 -20.22 10.75
N VAL A 86 5.62 -19.07 11.06
CA VAL A 86 5.39 -18.03 10.04
C VAL A 86 6.64 -17.15 9.98
N CYS A 87 7.18 -16.95 8.78
CA CYS A 87 8.29 -16.03 8.53
C CYS A 87 7.87 -14.59 8.86
N ASP A 88 8.77 -13.79 9.40
CA ASP A 88 8.59 -12.35 9.41
C ASP A 88 8.86 -11.75 8.00
N GLU A 89 8.41 -10.51 7.79
CA GLU A 89 8.51 -9.85 6.49
C GLU A 89 9.96 -9.68 6.01
N GLN A 90 10.90 -9.46 6.93
CA GLN A 90 12.31 -9.28 6.57
C GLN A 90 12.95 -10.61 6.18
N GLN A 91 12.69 -11.65 6.95
CA GLN A 91 13.14 -13.00 6.64
C GLN A 91 12.57 -13.46 5.29
N GLN A 92 11.28 -13.25 5.05
CA GLN A 92 10.63 -13.55 3.77
C GLN A 92 11.37 -12.87 2.60
N LYS A 93 11.67 -11.58 2.74
CA LYS A 93 12.38 -10.81 1.72
C LYS A 93 13.76 -11.37 1.42
N LEU A 94 14.56 -11.65 2.45
CA LEU A 94 15.91 -12.21 2.30
C LEU A 94 15.89 -13.58 1.62
N LEU A 95 14.95 -14.45 2.02
CA LEU A 95 14.80 -15.78 1.41
C LEU A 95 14.36 -15.68 -0.04
N PHE A 96 13.47 -14.74 -0.38
CA PHE A 96 13.05 -14.51 -1.74
C PHE A 96 14.19 -13.98 -2.61
N GLU A 97 14.99 -13.03 -2.12
CA GLU A 97 16.17 -12.51 -2.81
C GLU A 97 17.23 -13.61 -3.06
N ALA A 98 17.45 -14.47 -2.09
CA ALA A 98 18.37 -15.62 -2.24
C ALA A 98 17.82 -16.60 -3.30
N ALA A 99 16.57 -16.97 -3.22
CA ALA A 99 15.91 -17.86 -4.19
C ALA A 99 15.91 -17.29 -5.61
N PHE A 100 15.66 -15.98 -5.75
CA PHE A 100 15.74 -15.28 -7.02
C PHE A 100 17.17 -15.32 -7.60
N THR A 101 18.19 -15.08 -6.77
CA THR A 101 19.59 -15.11 -7.22
C THR A 101 19.96 -16.52 -7.71
N THR A 102 19.60 -17.55 -6.96
CA THR A 102 19.83 -18.95 -7.37
C THR A 102 19.11 -19.27 -8.69
N ALA A 103 17.85 -18.87 -8.83
CA ALA A 103 17.07 -19.07 -10.05
C ALA A 103 17.69 -18.36 -11.27
N MET A 104 18.17 -17.12 -11.06
CA MET A 104 18.88 -16.36 -12.10
C MET A 104 20.16 -17.06 -12.55
N ASP A 105 20.99 -17.49 -11.60
CA ASP A 105 22.27 -18.12 -11.88
C ASP A 105 22.07 -19.45 -12.63
N GLU A 106 21.12 -20.27 -12.20
CA GLU A 106 20.79 -21.53 -12.89
C GLU A 106 20.34 -21.31 -14.33
N LEU A 107 19.38 -20.39 -14.55
CA LEU A 107 18.86 -20.10 -15.89
C LEU A 107 19.93 -19.50 -16.82
N LEU A 108 20.87 -18.73 -16.26
CA LEU A 108 22.02 -18.19 -17.00
C LEU A 108 23.05 -19.29 -17.36
N ASP A 109 23.28 -20.23 -16.46
CA ASP A 109 24.22 -21.34 -16.67
C ASP A 109 23.67 -22.41 -17.62
N GLU A 110 22.39 -22.75 -17.49
CA GLU A 110 21.71 -23.71 -18.38
C GLU A 110 21.69 -23.23 -19.83
N ARG A 111 21.50 -21.94 -20.07
CA ARG A 111 21.41 -21.29 -21.40
C ARG A 111 20.44 -21.98 -22.38
N THR A 112 19.43 -22.65 -21.86
CA THR A 112 18.45 -23.40 -22.65
C THR A 112 17.21 -22.61 -23.01
N ASP A 113 16.86 -21.61 -22.16
CA ASP A 113 15.68 -20.75 -22.37
C ASP A 113 16.08 -19.45 -23.06
N GLU A 114 15.91 -19.41 -24.39
CA GLU A 114 16.18 -18.21 -25.20
C GLU A 114 15.34 -17.01 -24.77
N ASN A 115 14.10 -17.22 -24.31
CA ASN A 115 13.22 -16.15 -23.86
C ASN A 115 13.76 -15.48 -22.57
N PHE A 116 14.27 -16.31 -21.65
CA PHE A 116 14.91 -15.79 -20.45
C PHE A 116 16.20 -15.03 -20.76
N LEU A 117 17.03 -15.52 -21.68
CA LEU A 117 18.25 -14.83 -22.08
C LEU A 117 17.95 -13.45 -22.68
N LEU A 118 16.91 -13.33 -23.50
CA LEU A 118 16.44 -12.05 -24.04
C LEU A 118 15.95 -11.10 -22.94
N LEU A 119 15.31 -11.64 -21.90
CA LEU A 119 14.88 -10.84 -20.74
C LEU A 119 16.10 -10.33 -19.94
N ALA A 120 17.05 -11.22 -19.66
CA ALA A 120 18.25 -10.89 -18.87
C ALA A 120 19.19 -9.89 -19.57
N ASP A 121 19.24 -9.92 -20.89
CA ASP A 121 19.98 -8.91 -21.69
C ASP A 121 19.31 -7.54 -21.69
N ALA A 122 17.97 -7.52 -21.66
CA ALA A 122 17.19 -6.27 -21.73
C ALA A 122 17.11 -5.52 -20.39
N TRP A 123 17.19 -6.21 -19.26
CA TRP A 123 16.87 -5.64 -17.94
C TRP A 123 17.97 -5.90 -16.90
N LYS A 124 18.21 -4.90 -16.05
CA LYS A 124 19.12 -5.05 -14.90
C LYS A 124 18.52 -5.97 -13.84
N GLN A 125 19.39 -6.68 -13.12
CA GLN A 125 19.01 -7.64 -12.08
C GLN A 125 18.06 -7.06 -11.02
N ASP A 126 18.34 -5.84 -10.51
CA ASP A 126 17.48 -5.18 -9.53
C ASP A 126 16.05 -4.97 -10.05
N LYS A 127 15.91 -4.63 -11.33
CA LYS A 127 14.61 -4.45 -11.97
C LYS A 127 13.91 -5.79 -12.15
N LEU A 128 14.63 -6.84 -12.52
CA LEU A 128 14.10 -8.20 -12.63
C LEU A 128 13.64 -8.72 -11.28
N LEU A 129 14.39 -8.51 -10.20
CA LEU A 129 13.99 -8.84 -8.84
C LEU A 129 12.65 -8.17 -8.49
N SER A 130 12.55 -6.87 -8.75
CA SER A 130 11.32 -6.11 -8.48
C SER A 130 10.12 -6.64 -9.29
N LEU A 131 10.29 -6.93 -10.58
CA LEU A 131 9.23 -7.47 -11.44
C LEU A 131 8.82 -8.89 -11.01
N THR A 132 9.80 -9.74 -10.70
CA THR A 132 9.58 -11.11 -10.22
C THR A 132 8.82 -11.13 -8.91
N SER A 133 9.21 -10.28 -7.93
CA SER A 133 8.51 -10.15 -6.65
C SER A 133 7.06 -9.66 -6.84
N GLN A 134 6.85 -8.62 -7.65
CA GLN A 134 5.51 -8.09 -7.89
C GLN A 134 4.59 -9.11 -8.55
N LEU A 135 5.10 -9.85 -9.56
CA LEU A 135 4.33 -10.89 -10.23
C LEU A 135 4.08 -12.07 -9.28
N TYR A 136 5.07 -12.47 -8.48
CA TYR A 136 4.92 -13.53 -7.49
C TYR A 136 3.85 -13.21 -6.45
N ASP A 137 3.88 -12.00 -5.88
CA ASP A 137 2.89 -11.55 -4.90
C ASP A 137 1.47 -11.50 -5.49
N PHE A 138 1.35 -11.16 -6.76
CA PHE A 138 0.07 -11.18 -7.46
C PHE A 138 -0.43 -12.62 -7.65
N LEU A 139 0.44 -13.52 -8.11
CA LEU A 139 0.11 -14.92 -8.35
C LEU A 139 -0.34 -15.63 -7.07
N MET A 140 0.34 -15.41 -5.94
CA MET A 140 0.00 -16.05 -4.66
C MET A 140 -1.39 -15.63 -4.12
N ALA A 141 -1.96 -14.54 -4.59
CA ALA A 141 -3.32 -14.12 -4.27
C ALA A 141 -4.41 -14.80 -5.15
N LEU A 142 -4.01 -15.62 -6.12
CA LEU A 142 -4.91 -16.37 -7.00
C LEU A 142 -5.09 -17.81 -6.52
N PRO A 143 -6.26 -18.43 -6.73
CA PRO A 143 -6.50 -19.82 -6.34
C PRO A 143 -5.62 -20.85 -7.07
N LYS A 144 -5.24 -20.55 -8.31
CA LYS A 144 -4.41 -21.42 -9.17
C LYS A 144 -3.31 -20.61 -9.86
N PRO A 145 -2.28 -20.19 -9.11
CA PRO A 145 -1.32 -19.17 -9.56
C PRO A 145 -0.61 -19.53 -10.87
N PHE A 146 -0.05 -20.73 -10.97
CA PHE A 146 0.76 -21.10 -12.12
C PHE A 146 -0.08 -21.56 -13.33
N ALA A 147 -1.28 -22.09 -13.10
CA ALA A 147 -2.22 -22.36 -14.19
C ALA A 147 -2.69 -21.05 -14.84
N TRP A 148 -2.99 -20.04 -14.03
CA TRP A 148 -3.31 -18.70 -14.51
C TRP A 148 -2.14 -18.09 -15.31
N LEU A 149 -0.92 -18.21 -14.78
CA LEU A 149 0.27 -17.71 -15.46
C LEU A 149 0.47 -18.37 -16.84
N ASP A 150 0.34 -19.70 -16.92
CA ASP A 150 0.49 -20.46 -18.17
C ASP A 150 -0.58 -20.08 -19.19
N GLU A 151 -1.83 -19.96 -18.77
CA GLU A 151 -2.92 -19.53 -19.64
C GLU A 151 -2.67 -18.12 -20.22
N HIS A 152 -2.25 -17.18 -19.39
CA HIS A 152 -2.02 -15.79 -19.83
C HIS A 152 -0.75 -15.66 -20.68
N VAL A 153 0.28 -16.47 -20.43
CA VAL A 153 1.46 -16.56 -21.29
C VAL A 153 1.08 -17.11 -22.68
N GLU A 154 0.17 -18.09 -22.76
CA GLU A 154 -0.33 -18.61 -24.03
C GLU A 154 -1.16 -17.56 -24.78
N GLN A 155 -1.99 -16.78 -24.08
CA GLN A 155 -2.75 -15.67 -24.65
C GLN A 155 -1.87 -14.60 -25.32
N LEU A 156 -0.61 -14.42 -24.87
CA LEU A 156 0.34 -13.53 -25.52
C LEU A 156 0.60 -13.88 -27.00
N SER A 157 0.32 -15.11 -27.42
CA SER A 157 0.48 -15.55 -28.81
C SER A 157 -0.61 -15.02 -29.76
N GLN A 158 -1.66 -14.40 -29.21
CA GLN A 158 -2.74 -13.81 -30.00
C GLN A 158 -2.27 -12.57 -30.78
N PRO A 159 -2.91 -12.25 -31.92
CA PRO A 159 -2.64 -11.02 -32.68
C PRO A 159 -2.79 -9.78 -31.79
N LEU A 160 -2.03 -8.74 -32.10
CA LEU A 160 -1.98 -7.48 -31.32
C LEU A 160 -3.38 -6.94 -30.95
N MET A 161 -4.28 -6.86 -31.93
CA MET A 161 -5.63 -6.32 -31.72
C MET A 161 -6.57 -7.21 -30.88
N GLN A 162 -6.17 -8.45 -30.63
CA GLN A 162 -6.92 -9.41 -29.78
C GLN A 162 -6.33 -9.53 -28.37
N GLN A 163 -5.26 -8.77 -28.09
CA GLN A 163 -4.66 -8.76 -26.76
C GLN A 163 -5.59 -8.06 -25.75
N PRO A 164 -5.79 -8.62 -24.53
CA PRO A 164 -6.72 -8.07 -23.52
C PRO A 164 -6.42 -6.62 -23.13
N TRP A 165 -5.14 -6.21 -23.16
CA TRP A 165 -4.75 -4.86 -22.83
C TRP A 165 -5.21 -3.81 -23.86
N VAL A 166 -5.52 -4.20 -25.10
CA VAL A 166 -6.08 -3.27 -26.11
C VAL A 166 -7.47 -2.78 -25.71
N GLU A 167 -8.30 -3.68 -25.18
CA GLU A 167 -9.61 -3.32 -24.60
C GLU A 167 -9.43 -2.40 -23.38
N THR A 168 -8.44 -2.69 -22.53
CA THR A 168 -8.10 -1.84 -21.39
C THR A 168 -7.72 -0.42 -21.81
N LEU A 169 -6.91 -0.27 -22.87
CA LEU A 169 -6.56 1.04 -23.43
C LEU A 169 -7.80 1.76 -23.97
N GLU A 170 -8.70 1.05 -24.66
CA GLU A 170 -9.95 1.63 -25.15
C GLU A 170 -10.83 2.12 -23.99
N ASN A 171 -10.99 1.33 -22.95
CA ASN A 171 -11.71 1.72 -21.75
C ASN A 171 -11.08 2.93 -21.06
N ALA A 172 -9.75 2.96 -20.93
CA ALA A 172 -9.03 4.12 -20.38
C ALA A 172 -9.23 5.38 -21.24
N ALA A 173 -9.31 5.26 -22.56
CA ALA A 173 -9.59 6.37 -23.45
C ALA A 173 -11.05 6.87 -23.33
N LYS A 174 -12.03 5.96 -23.20
CA LYS A 174 -13.43 6.32 -22.91
C LYS A 174 -13.54 7.13 -21.62
N LEU A 175 -12.72 6.83 -20.59
CA LEU A 175 -12.62 7.64 -19.37
C LEU A 175 -12.13 9.06 -19.65
N GLN A 176 -11.12 9.23 -20.51
CA GLN A 176 -10.65 10.56 -20.88
C GLN A 176 -11.74 11.33 -21.63
N VAL A 177 -12.51 10.68 -22.51
CA VAL A 177 -13.64 11.30 -23.19
C VAL A 177 -14.73 11.73 -22.20
N GLY A 178 -15.07 10.90 -21.21
CA GLY A 178 -15.99 11.27 -20.13
C GLY A 178 -15.49 12.46 -19.30
N ALA A 179 -14.19 12.52 -19.03
CA ALA A 179 -13.60 13.65 -18.30
C ALA A 179 -13.60 14.97 -19.10
N MET A 180 -13.77 14.93 -20.44
CA MET A 180 -14.01 16.14 -21.24
C MET A 180 -15.38 16.74 -20.94
N ASP A 181 -16.41 15.93 -20.70
CA ASP A 181 -17.72 16.41 -20.27
C ASP A 181 -17.67 17.09 -18.90
N ASP A 182 -16.93 16.52 -17.95
CA ASP A 182 -16.75 17.14 -16.63
C ASP A 182 -16.07 18.52 -16.75
N ALA A 183 -15.06 18.63 -17.60
CA ALA A 183 -14.42 19.91 -17.89
C ALA A 183 -15.39 20.90 -18.58
N LEU A 184 -16.26 20.41 -19.45
CA LEU A 184 -17.29 21.22 -20.12
C LEU A 184 -18.33 21.76 -19.11
N ILE A 185 -18.76 20.93 -18.15
CA ILE A 185 -19.67 21.33 -17.06
C ILE A 185 -19.00 22.41 -16.21
N ALA A 186 -17.73 22.23 -15.86
CA ALA A 186 -16.97 23.22 -15.09
C ALA A 186 -16.82 24.55 -15.85
N ILE A 187 -16.61 24.53 -17.17
CA ILE A 187 -16.58 25.75 -17.99
C ILE A 187 -17.99 26.40 -18.01
N ARG A 188 -19.05 25.61 -18.12
CA ARG A 188 -20.42 26.12 -18.14
C ARG A 188 -20.77 26.88 -16.88
N SER A 189 -20.33 26.41 -15.70
CA SER A 189 -20.55 27.10 -14.44
C SER A 189 -19.87 28.49 -14.35
N LEU A 190 -18.87 28.78 -15.18
CA LEU A 190 -18.27 30.11 -15.25
C LEU A 190 -19.25 31.17 -15.78
N PHE A 191 -20.29 30.78 -16.51
CA PHE A 191 -21.31 31.70 -17.04
C PHE A 191 -22.29 32.18 -15.98
N ASP A 192 -22.35 31.54 -14.84
CA ASP A 192 -23.14 31.97 -13.68
C ASP A 192 -22.43 33.09 -12.89
N LEU A 193 -21.18 33.42 -13.25
CA LEU A 193 -20.42 34.49 -12.60
C LEU A 193 -20.81 35.86 -13.16
N PRO A 194 -20.80 36.95 -12.34
CA PRO A 194 -21.24 38.29 -12.72
C PRO A 194 -20.51 38.88 -13.97
N ASN A 195 -19.27 38.46 -14.22
CA ASN A 195 -18.40 39.01 -15.26
C ASN A 195 -18.25 38.06 -16.46
N ALA A 196 -19.25 37.20 -16.65
CA ALA A 196 -19.26 36.23 -17.74
C ALA A 196 -19.28 36.88 -19.11
N VAL A 197 -18.40 36.43 -20.01
CA VAL A 197 -18.38 36.88 -21.41
C VAL A 197 -19.36 36.05 -22.23
N MET A 198 -20.64 36.46 -22.23
CA MET A 198 -21.77 35.68 -22.79
C MET A 198 -21.57 35.27 -24.26
N ASP A 199 -20.88 36.07 -25.08
CA ASP A 199 -20.56 35.71 -26.46
C ASP A 199 -19.71 34.42 -26.61
N ARG A 200 -19.12 33.89 -25.52
CA ARG A 200 -18.40 32.63 -25.51
C ARG A 200 -19.30 31.41 -25.36
N MET A 201 -20.58 31.61 -25.08
CA MET A 201 -21.58 30.54 -24.96
C MET A 201 -21.75 29.77 -26.27
N GLU A 202 -21.69 30.45 -27.39
CA GLU A 202 -21.78 29.81 -28.72
C GLU A 202 -20.61 28.88 -29.00
N ALA A 203 -19.38 29.31 -28.61
CA ALA A 203 -18.20 28.46 -28.69
C ALA A 203 -18.28 27.26 -27.73
N LEU A 204 -18.80 27.43 -26.52
CA LEU A 204 -19.01 26.34 -25.58
C LEU A 204 -20.04 25.32 -26.11
N ASN A 205 -21.11 25.79 -26.74
CA ASN A 205 -22.12 24.89 -27.33
C ASN A 205 -21.53 24.10 -28.52
N ALA A 206 -20.66 24.70 -29.32
CA ALA A 206 -19.97 24.00 -30.40
C ALA A 206 -18.98 22.93 -29.81
N ASP A 207 -18.26 23.28 -28.75
CA ASP A 207 -17.39 22.34 -28.06
C ASP A 207 -18.21 21.16 -27.49
N ALA A 208 -19.37 21.42 -26.90
CA ALA A 208 -20.30 20.39 -26.38
C ALA A 208 -20.77 19.43 -27.45
N GLN A 209 -21.11 19.93 -28.65
CA GLN A 209 -21.52 19.09 -29.78
C GLN A 209 -20.39 18.15 -30.21
N LEU A 210 -19.14 18.66 -30.27
CA LEU A 210 -17.98 17.87 -30.66
C LEU A 210 -17.70 16.76 -29.62
N ILE A 211 -17.80 17.05 -28.34
CA ILE A 211 -17.60 16.06 -27.25
C ILE A 211 -18.73 15.03 -27.27
N SER A 212 -19.97 15.48 -27.41
CA SER A 212 -21.12 14.58 -27.48
C SER A 212 -21.05 13.61 -28.67
N ALA A 213 -20.43 14.03 -29.77
CA ALA A 213 -20.24 13.14 -30.92
C ALA A 213 -19.22 12.00 -30.68
N LEU A 214 -18.40 12.09 -29.63
CA LEU A 214 -17.49 11.01 -29.24
C LEU A 214 -18.18 9.98 -28.32
N GLN A 215 -19.26 10.38 -27.66
CA GLN A 215 -19.96 9.52 -26.71
C GLN A 215 -20.66 8.36 -27.42
N GLY A 216 -20.55 7.17 -26.86
CA GLY A 216 -21.15 5.96 -27.40
C GLY A 216 -20.44 5.38 -28.63
N LEU A 217 -19.33 5.98 -29.08
CA LEU A 217 -18.47 5.37 -30.09
C LEU A 217 -17.54 4.34 -29.45
N GLU A 218 -17.25 3.28 -30.22
CA GLU A 218 -16.37 2.19 -29.81
C GLU A 218 -15.46 1.77 -30.98
N GLY A 219 -14.35 1.12 -30.68
CA GLY A 219 -13.44 0.56 -31.66
C GLY A 219 -12.92 1.58 -32.66
N GLU A 220 -12.88 1.22 -33.94
CA GLU A 220 -12.33 2.06 -35.03
C GLU A 220 -13.08 3.40 -35.21
N PRO A 221 -14.41 3.50 -35.11
CA PRO A 221 -15.12 4.79 -35.09
C PRO A 221 -14.62 5.74 -33.99
N LEU A 222 -14.40 5.25 -32.77
CA LEU A 222 -13.87 6.08 -31.66
C LEU A 222 -12.43 6.54 -31.95
N ARG A 223 -11.56 5.64 -32.42
CA ARG A 223 -10.17 5.94 -32.78
C ARG A 223 -10.09 7.06 -33.80
N THR A 224 -10.87 6.93 -34.88
CA THR A 224 -10.90 7.93 -35.96
C THR A 224 -11.44 9.28 -35.46
N ALA A 225 -12.50 9.27 -34.67
CA ALA A 225 -13.13 10.48 -34.15
C ALA A 225 -12.21 11.24 -33.19
N VAL A 226 -11.52 10.53 -32.28
CA VAL A 226 -10.57 11.13 -31.34
C VAL A 226 -9.32 11.66 -32.05
N ALA A 227 -8.80 10.95 -33.04
CA ALA A 227 -7.64 11.40 -33.84
C ALA A 227 -7.94 12.71 -34.59
N ASN A 228 -9.18 12.92 -35.02
CA ASN A 228 -9.61 14.12 -35.72
C ASN A 228 -10.22 15.20 -34.80
N PHE A 229 -10.23 14.96 -33.48
CA PHE A 229 -10.83 15.91 -32.54
C PHE A 229 -10.03 17.18 -32.43
N SER A 230 -10.67 18.33 -32.65
CA SER A 230 -10.05 19.63 -32.43
C SER A 230 -11.10 20.68 -32.07
N LEU A 231 -10.81 21.46 -31.04
CA LEU A 231 -11.65 22.59 -30.65
C LEU A 231 -11.48 23.78 -31.60
N PRO A 232 -12.57 24.46 -32.03
CA PRO A 232 -12.50 25.64 -32.87
C PRO A 232 -11.66 26.75 -32.23
N ARG A 233 -10.94 27.50 -33.05
CA ARG A 233 -10.16 28.65 -32.57
C ARG A 233 -11.08 29.76 -32.12
N LEU A 234 -10.78 30.34 -30.94
CA LEU A 234 -11.51 31.50 -30.43
C LEU A 234 -11.01 32.77 -31.08
N SER A 235 -11.94 33.62 -31.55
CA SER A 235 -11.61 34.94 -32.00
C SER A 235 -11.13 35.85 -30.86
N PRO A 236 -10.04 36.60 -31.01
CA PRO A 236 -9.56 37.52 -29.99
C PRO A 236 -10.61 38.60 -29.70
N LYS A 237 -10.87 38.90 -28.43
CA LYS A 237 -11.73 40.01 -28.02
C LYS A 237 -10.91 41.19 -27.51
N ARG A 238 -11.27 42.39 -27.92
CA ARG A 238 -10.62 43.66 -27.51
C ARG A 238 -11.56 44.41 -26.58
N GLY A 239 -11.00 45.22 -25.68
CA GLY A 239 -11.78 46.11 -24.80
C GLY A 239 -12.35 45.47 -23.56
N LEU A 240 -11.87 44.24 -23.17
CA LEU A 240 -12.31 43.55 -21.97
C LEU A 240 -11.75 44.23 -20.69
N SER A 241 -12.57 44.32 -19.66
CA SER A 241 -12.16 44.69 -18.31
C SER A 241 -11.14 43.72 -17.70
N ALA A 242 -10.55 44.06 -16.57
CA ALA A 242 -9.62 43.14 -15.86
C ALA A 242 -10.31 41.84 -15.42
N GLU A 243 -11.54 41.94 -14.95
CA GLU A 243 -12.35 40.80 -14.48
C GLU A 243 -12.79 39.90 -15.63
N GLU A 244 -13.21 40.48 -16.77
CA GLU A 244 -13.54 39.72 -17.99
C GLU A 244 -12.29 39.03 -18.59
N LYS A 245 -11.10 39.60 -18.44
CA LYS A 245 -9.85 38.94 -18.82
C LYS A 245 -9.55 37.74 -17.95
N GLU A 246 -9.73 37.87 -16.63
CA GLU A 246 -9.56 36.76 -15.69
C GLU A 246 -10.56 35.63 -15.97
N TRP A 247 -11.81 35.98 -16.20
CA TRP A 247 -12.84 35.03 -16.64
C TRP A 247 -12.42 34.34 -17.95
N GLY A 248 -11.98 35.12 -18.94
CA GLY A 248 -11.50 34.61 -20.24
C GLY A 248 -10.32 33.66 -20.10
N LYS A 249 -9.44 33.90 -19.15
CA LYS A 249 -8.32 32.99 -18.82
C LYS A 249 -8.87 31.67 -18.31
N ARG A 250 -9.77 31.66 -17.30
CA ARG A 250 -10.40 30.45 -16.76
C ARG A 250 -11.13 29.65 -17.85
N PHE A 251 -11.86 30.34 -18.72
CA PHE A 251 -12.51 29.72 -19.88
C PHE A 251 -11.51 29.04 -20.82
N SER A 252 -10.39 29.71 -21.12
CA SER A 252 -9.31 29.17 -21.93
C SER A 252 -8.60 27.98 -21.28
N ASP A 253 -8.36 28.08 -19.97
CA ASP A 253 -7.74 27.01 -19.17
C ASP A 253 -8.62 25.74 -19.17
N GLY A 254 -9.94 25.90 -19.03
CA GLY A 254 -10.89 24.80 -19.13
C GLY A 254 -10.87 24.12 -20.50
N ARG A 255 -10.84 24.90 -21.60
CA ARG A 255 -10.71 24.34 -22.96
C ARG A 255 -9.36 23.65 -23.17
N THR A 256 -8.30 24.16 -22.54
CA THR A 256 -6.99 23.53 -22.57
C THR A 256 -7.03 22.17 -21.85
N ALA A 257 -7.77 22.07 -20.75
CA ALA A 257 -7.98 20.80 -20.07
C ALA A 257 -8.71 19.79 -20.97
N ILE A 258 -9.79 20.21 -21.67
CA ILE A 258 -10.47 19.35 -22.67
C ILE A 258 -9.49 18.86 -23.72
N LYS A 259 -8.67 19.77 -24.28
CA LYS A 259 -7.68 19.44 -25.32
C LYS A 259 -6.67 18.40 -24.82
N LYS A 260 -6.13 18.57 -23.61
CA LYS A 260 -5.21 17.60 -23.00
C LYS A 260 -5.84 16.22 -22.81
N ARG A 261 -7.14 16.18 -22.44
CA ARG A 261 -7.88 14.92 -22.33
C ARG A 261 -8.05 14.23 -23.68
N ALA A 262 -8.37 15.00 -24.72
CA ALA A 262 -8.45 14.47 -26.09
C ALA A 262 -7.10 13.96 -26.60
N GLU A 263 -6.01 14.69 -26.35
CA GLU A 263 -4.64 14.25 -26.67
C GLU A 263 -4.32 12.94 -25.96
N ARG A 264 -4.64 12.84 -24.67
CA ARG A 264 -4.42 11.61 -23.91
C ARG A 264 -5.26 10.44 -24.40
N ALA A 265 -6.53 10.66 -24.74
CA ALA A 265 -7.39 9.65 -25.36
C ALA A 265 -6.80 9.18 -26.70
N ASN A 266 -6.28 10.09 -27.49
CA ASN A 266 -5.65 9.77 -28.78
C ASN A 266 -4.36 8.94 -28.61
N GLU A 267 -3.51 9.26 -27.65
CA GLU A 267 -2.31 8.48 -27.32
C GLU A 267 -2.67 7.03 -26.93
N LEU A 268 -3.75 6.85 -26.17
CA LEU A 268 -4.22 5.53 -25.75
C LEU A 268 -4.81 4.71 -26.92
N LEU A 269 -5.59 5.35 -27.79
CA LEU A 269 -6.31 4.69 -28.87
C LEU A 269 -5.47 4.46 -30.12
N ASN A 270 -4.55 5.37 -30.39
CA ASN A 270 -3.77 5.41 -31.62
C ASN A 270 -2.25 5.39 -31.35
N PRO A 271 -1.74 4.40 -30.58
CA PRO A 271 -0.29 4.19 -30.51
C PRO A 271 0.22 3.80 -31.91
N ASP A 272 1.55 3.84 -32.12
CA ASP A 272 2.12 3.33 -33.36
C ASP A 272 1.97 1.80 -33.41
N PHE A 273 0.82 1.31 -33.91
CA PHE A 273 0.53 -0.11 -34.04
C PHE A 273 1.56 -0.83 -34.91
N ALA A 274 2.10 -0.19 -35.94
CA ALA A 274 3.12 -0.81 -36.80
C ALA A 274 4.45 -0.99 -36.04
N GLN A 275 4.78 -0.11 -35.10
CA GLN A 275 5.90 -0.31 -34.19
C GLN A 275 5.60 -1.42 -33.17
N LEU A 276 4.43 -1.40 -32.53
CA LEU A 276 4.03 -2.42 -31.57
C LEU A 276 4.00 -3.83 -32.19
N GLU A 277 3.51 -3.98 -33.42
CA GLU A 277 3.54 -5.29 -34.11
C GLU A 277 4.96 -5.79 -34.36
N ARG A 278 5.91 -4.91 -34.59
CA ARG A 278 7.34 -5.27 -34.73
C ARG A 278 7.97 -5.64 -33.39
N GLU A 279 7.60 -4.96 -32.33
CA GLU A 279 8.15 -5.16 -30.99
C GLU A 279 7.46 -6.31 -30.22
N LEU A 280 6.21 -6.63 -30.56
CA LEU A 280 5.39 -7.61 -29.86
C LEU A 280 6.08 -8.98 -29.67
N PRO A 281 6.77 -9.57 -30.69
CA PRO A 281 7.47 -10.84 -30.50
C PRO A 281 8.57 -10.79 -29.44
N ALA A 282 9.30 -9.67 -29.36
CA ALA A 282 10.34 -9.50 -28.34
C ALA A 282 9.73 -9.31 -26.93
N ILE A 283 8.65 -8.54 -26.82
CA ILE A 283 7.90 -8.38 -25.56
C ILE A 283 7.34 -9.72 -25.09
N GLN A 284 6.75 -10.51 -26.00
CA GLN A 284 6.22 -11.84 -25.70
C GLN A 284 7.32 -12.78 -25.21
N ALA A 285 8.49 -12.77 -25.86
CA ALA A 285 9.63 -13.56 -25.44
C ALA A 285 10.09 -13.16 -24.01
N GLN A 286 10.24 -11.86 -23.74
CA GLN A 286 10.61 -11.39 -22.41
C GLN A 286 9.59 -11.76 -21.34
N LEU A 287 8.28 -11.69 -21.63
CA LEU A 287 7.23 -12.10 -20.68
C LEU A 287 7.25 -13.61 -20.42
N ARG A 288 7.55 -14.43 -21.44
CA ARG A 288 7.77 -15.88 -21.25
C ARG A 288 9.01 -16.14 -20.38
N GLY A 289 10.09 -15.41 -20.63
CA GLY A 289 11.29 -15.47 -19.78
C GLY A 289 11.02 -15.08 -18.34
N LEU A 290 10.22 -14.04 -18.11
CA LEU A 290 9.80 -13.65 -16.76
C LEU A 290 8.94 -14.73 -16.09
N ALA A 291 8.03 -15.36 -16.82
CA ALA A 291 7.22 -16.46 -16.29
C ALA A 291 8.10 -17.66 -15.90
N ALA A 292 9.11 -18.00 -16.69
CA ALA A 292 10.07 -19.05 -16.35
C ALA A 292 10.87 -18.68 -15.09
N LEU A 293 11.35 -17.45 -15.00
CA LEU A 293 12.08 -16.95 -13.83
C LEU A 293 11.23 -17.00 -12.56
N VAL A 294 9.97 -16.54 -12.61
CA VAL A 294 9.07 -16.58 -11.45
C VAL A 294 8.82 -18.02 -10.98
N LYS A 295 8.60 -18.96 -11.91
CA LYS A 295 8.40 -20.37 -11.56
C LYS A 295 9.64 -20.99 -10.91
N ARG A 296 10.83 -20.71 -11.44
CA ARG A 296 12.09 -21.20 -10.89
C ARG A 296 12.36 -20.56 -9.51
N THR A 297 12.13 -19.25 -9.37
CA THR A 297 12.22 -18.54 -8.08
C THR A 297 11.26 -19.12 -7.05
N HIS A 298 10.01 -19.41 -7.42
CA HIS A 298 9.04 -20.07 -6.53
C HIS A 298 9.55 -21.40 -5.99
N GLN A 299 10.12 -22.24 -6.88
CA GLN A 299 10.66 -23.54 -6.49
C GLN A 299 11.76 -23.36 -5.42
N HIS A 300 12.78 -22.55 -5.68
CA HIS A 300 13.87 -22.32 -4.71
C HIS A 300 13.38 -21.63 -3.45
N PHE A 301 12.45 -20.68 -3.55
CA PHE A 301 11.88 -20.01 -2.39
C PHE A 301 11.13 -20.98 -1.46
N ARG A 302 10.40 -21.93 -2.05
CA ARG A 302 9.76 -23.01 -1.28
C ARG A 302 10.79 -23.93 -0.63
N GLU A 303 11.87 -24.29 -1.32
CA GLU A 303 12.97 -25.09 -0.78
C GLU A 303 13.65 -24.40 0.38
N GLU A 304 13.96 -23.12 0.25
CA GLU A 304 14.57 -22.27 1.29
C GLU A 304 13.69 -22.15 2.53
N LYS A 305 12.37 -21.94 2.35
CA LYS A 305 11.42 -21.91 3.46
C LYS A 305 11.31 -23.27 4.15
N ASN A 306 11.23 -24.36 3.41
CA ASN A 306 11.16 -25.70 3.95
C ASN A 306 12.42 -26.07 4.75
N ALA A 307 13.62 -25.72 4.24
CA ALA A 307 14.90 -25.96 4.94
C ALA A 307 14.95 -25.26 6.31
N ARG A 308 14.23 -24.14 6.46
CA ARG A 308 14.17 -23.36 7.72
C ARG A 308 12.90 -23.62 8.55
N ASN A 309 12.11 -24.59 8.15
CA ASN A 309 10.84 -24.92 8.77
C ASN A 309 9.94 -23.69 8.96
N CYS A 310 9.77 -22.90 7.89
CA CYS A 310 8.92 -21.72 7.91
C CYS A 310 8.04 -21.60 6.66
N MET A 311 6.97 -20.83 6.76
CA MET A 311 6.04 -20.51 5.68
C MET A 311 5.65 -19.05 5.74
N ASP A 312 5.30 -18.44 4.62
CA ASP A 312 4.73 -17.10 4.58
C ASP A 312 3.19 -17.12 4.52
N PHE A 313 2.56 -15.95 4.43
CA PHE A 313 1.10 -15.85 4.37
C PHE A 313 0.53 -16.41 3.07
N GLY A 314 1.24 -16.26 1.94
CA GLY A 314 0.85 -16.85 0.67
C GLY A 314 0.84 -18.38 0.73
N ASP A 315 1.87 -18.98 1.33
CA ASP A 315 1.92 -20.43 1.55
C ASP A 315 0.74 -20.92 2.40
N MET A 316 0.40 -20.17 3.46
CA MET A 316 -0.72 -20.56 4.34
C MET A 316 -2.03 -20.64 3.56
N GLU A 317 -2.28 -19.69 2.66
CA GLU A 317 -3.48 -19.67 1.85
C GLU A 317 -3.46 -20.78 0.80
N GLN A 318 -2.36 -20.96 0.08
CA GLN A 318 -2.21 -21.98 -0.95
C GLN A 318 -2.26 -23.41 -0.36
N TYR A 319 -1.52 -23.69 0.70
CA TYR A 319 -1.58 -24.99 1.37
C TYR A 319 -2.96 -25.30 1.92
N THR A 320 -3.67 -24.31 2.44
CA THR A 320 -5.06 -24.52 2.90
C THR A 320 -5.96 -24.88 1.75
N LEU A 321 -5.81 -24.24 0.60
CA LEU A 321 -6.59 -24.55 -0.58
C LEU A 321 -6.26 -25.94 -1.14
N ASP A 322 -4.97 -26.32 -1.20
CA ASP A 322 -4.50 -27.66 -1.60
C ASP A 322 -5.11 -28.75 -0.69
N ILE A 323 -5.12 -28.51 0.63
CA ILE A 323 -5.77 -29.40 1.61
C ILE A 323 -7.28 -29.53 1.33
N LEU A 324 -7.94 -28.42 1.05
CA LEU A 324 -9.38 -28.37 0.78
C LEU A 324 -9.75 -28.89 -0.63
N GLU A 325 -8.80 -29.10 -1.53
CA GLU A 325 -9.06 -29.83 -2.76
C GLU A 325 -9.37 -31.31 -2.53
N GLN A 326 -8.94 -31.87 -1.40
CA GLN A 326 -9.26 -33.23 -1.01
C GLN A 326 -10.72 -33.34 -0.54
N LEU A 327 -11.52 -34.13 -1.24
CA LEU A 327 -12.97 -34.20 -1.04
C LEU A 327 -13.36 -34.60 0.40
N GLU A 328 -12.59 -35.48 1.04
CA GLU A 328 -12.87 -35.95 2.41
C GLU A 328 -12.66 -34.83 3.42
N VAL A 329 -11.55 -34.06 3.30
CA VAL A 329 -11.26 -32.93 4.18
C VAL A 329 -12.24 -31.80 3.95
N ARG A 330 -12.56 -31.50 2.70
CA ARG A 330 -13.57 -30.51 2.34
C ARG A 330 -14.93 -30.87 2.98
N ALA A 331 -15.39 -32.10 2.85
CA ALA A 331 -16.64 -32.55 3.44
C ALA A 331 -16.62 -32.46 4.97
N GLN A 332 -15.48 -32.79 5.62
CA GLN A 332 -15.29 -32.60 7.06
C GLN A 332 -15.41 -31.12 7.44
N MET A 333 -14.70 -30.22 6.77
CA MET A 333 -14.74 -28.78 7.06
C MET A 333 -16.12 -28.18 6.83
N GLN A 334 -16.83 -28.57 5.77
CA GLN A 334 -18.22 -28.18 5.51
C GLN A 334 -19.19 -28.66 6.60
N GLY A 335 -18.91 -29.82 7.23
CA GLY A 335 -19.68 -30.34 8.36
C GLY A 335 -19.26 -29.79 9.71
N GLU A 336 -18.13 -29.13 9.83
CA GLU A 336 -17.63 -28.57 11.11
C GLU A 336 -18.41 -27.33 11.55
N PHE A 337 -18.76 -26.46 10.60
CA PHE A 337 -19.42 -25.20 10.88
C PHE A 337 -20.82 -25.15 10.27
N ASP A 338 -21.81 -24.78 11.08
CA ASP A 338 -23.18 -24.50 10.63
C ASP A 338 -23.28 -23.08 10.07
N HIS A 339 -22.47 -22.16 10.61
CA HIS A 339 -22.45 -20.75 10.21
C HIS A 339 -21.01 -20.24 10.11
N THR A 340 -20.69 -19.64 8.96
CA THR A 340 -19.44 -18.91 8.75
C THR A 340 -19.77 -17.44 8.58
N PHE A 341 -19.19 -16.58 9.43
CA PHE A 341 -19.32 -15.13 9.37
C PHE A 341 -18.00 -14.53 8.89
N VAL A 342 -18.09 -13.66 7.90
CA VAL A 342 -16.93 -12.95 7.35
C VAL A 342 -17.19 -11.46 7.40
N ASP A 343 -16.33 -10.74 8.08
CA ASP A 343 -16.35 -9.27 8.19
C ASP A 343 -15.38 -8.65 7.19
N GLU A 344 -15.66 -7.44 6.74
CA GLU A 344 -14.86 -6.69 5.75
C GLU A 344 -14.63 -7.47 4.43
N CYS A 345 -15.70 -8.08 3.90
CA CYS A 345 -15.62 -8.92 2.69
C CYS A 345 -15.09 -8.21 1.44
N GLN A 346 -15.14 -6.88 1.37
CA GLN A 346 -14.58 -6.12 0.26
C GLN A 346 -13.04 -6.15 0.21
N ASP A 347 -12.39 -6.60 1.29
CA ASP A 347 -10.93 -6.66 1.41
C ASP A 347 -10.36 -8.08 1.29
N VAL A 348 -11.18 -9.04 0.85
CA VAL A 348 -10.80 -10.44 0.65
C VAL A 348 -10.12 -10.62 -0.72
N SER A 349 -9.05 -11.41 -0.79
CA SER A 349 -8.39 -11.81 -2.05
C SER A 349 -9.11 -13.00 -2.71
N GLN A 350 -8.77 -13.28 -3.98
CA GLN A 350 -9.37 -14.40 -4.71
C GLN A 350 -9.07 -15.75 -4.07
N VAL A 351 -7.85 -15.98 -3.58
CA VAL A 351 -7.49 -17.24 -2.88
C VAL A 351 -8.24 -17.37 -1.56
N GLN A 352 -8.40 -16.28 -0.80
CA GLN A 352 -9.17 -16.28 0.44
C GLN A 352 -10.66 -16.58 0.18
N ASP A 353 -11.22 -15.97 -0.87
CA ASP A 353 -12.59 -16.27 -1.27
C ASP A 353 -12.76 -17.73 -1.68
N ALA A 354 -11.81 -18.29 -2.42
CA ALA A 354 -11.82 -19.71 -2.80
C ALA A 354 -11.80 -20.63 -1.57
N ILE A 355 -11.01 -20.30 -0.54
CA ILE A 355 -11.00 -21.02 0.75
C ILE A 355 -12.37 -20.95 1.41
N LEU A 356 -12.97 -19.76 1.51
CA LEU A 356 -14.30 -19.57 2.11
C LEU A 356 -15.38 -20.34 1.35
N GLN A 357 -15.32 -20.34 0.01
CA GLN A 357 -16.23 -21.12 -0.83
C GLN A 357 -16.02 -22.64 -0.67
N ALA A 358 -14.78 -23.10 -0.50
CA ALA A 358 -14.49 -24.50 -0.31
C ALA A 358 -15.08 -25.06 0.99
N ILE A 359 -15.11 -24.28 2.07
CA ILE A 359 -15.72 -24.65 3.35
C ILE A 359 -17.24 -24.39 3.40
N HIS A 360 -17.78 -23.66 2.41
CA HIS A 360 -19.21 -23.46 2.26
C HIS A 360 -19.83 -24.66 1.53
N GLY A 361 -20.80 -25.29 2.15
CA GLY A 361 -21.56 -26.42 1.62
C GLY A 361 -23.07 -26.13 1.51
N GLU A 362 -23.82 -27.13 1.08
CA GLU A 362 -25.28 -26.97 0.92
C GLU A 362 -26.04 -26.76 2.24
N GLN A 363 -25.48 -27.23 3.35
CA GLN A 363 -26.16 -27.29 4.65
C GLN A 363 -25.68 -26.23 5.63
N ASN A 364 -24.61 -25.51 5.33
CA ASN A 364 -24.10 -24.44 6.18
C ASN A 364 -24.42 -23.05 5.58
N CYS A 365 -24.37 -22.02 6.43
CA CYS A 365 -24.67 -20.66 6.05
C CYS A 365 -23.38 -19.83 6.01
N LEU A 366 -23.08 -19.19 4.88
CA LEU A 366 -22.05 -18.18 4.75
C LEU A 366 -22.70 -16.79 4.85
N PHE A 367 -22.36 -16.06 5.91
CA PHE A 367 -22.86 -14.71 6.19
C PHE A 367 -21.72 -13.70 6.04
N MET A 368 -21.80 -12.89 5.01
CA MET A 368 -20.78 -11.91 4.64
C MET A 368 -21.23 -10.49 4.97
N VAL A 369 -20.35 -9.70 5.54
CA VAL A 369 -20.56 -8.27 5.80
C VAL A 369 -19.44 -7.49 5.12
N GLY A 370 -19.80 -6.41 4.40
CA GLY A 370 -18.82 -5.60 3.72
C GLY A 370 -19.45 -4.32 3.16
N ASP A 371 -18.60 -3.43 2.74
CA ASP A 371 -18.97 -2.19 2.06
C ASP A 371 -17.93 -1.89 0.95
N VAL A 372 -18.30 -2.08 -0.31
CA VAL A 372 -17.41 -1.87 -1.46
C VAL A 372 -16.83 -0.46 -1.48
N LYS A 373 -17.58 0.54 -0.97
CA LYS A 373 -17.10 1.93 -0.85
C LYS A 373 -15.91 2.10 0.08
N GLN A 374 -15.69 1.13 1.00
CA GLN A 374 -14.59 1.11 1.95
C GLN A 374 -13.41 0.24 1.52
N SER A 375 -13.43 -0.32 0.32
CA SER A 375 -12.31 -1.12 -0.20
C SER A 375 -11.09 -0.23 -0.46
N ILE A 376 -10.11 -0.30 0.43
CA ILE A 376 -8.86 0.47 0.37
C ILE A 376 -7.61 -0.43 0.38
N TYR A 377 -7.77 -1.76 0.34
CA TYR A 377 -6.67 -2.73 0.42
C TYR A 377 -6.35 -3.43 -0.90
N ARG A 378 -6.71 -2.85 -2.05
CA ARG A 378 -6.37 -3.39 -3.37
C ARG A 378 -4.85 -3.57 -3.56
N PHE A 379 -4.03 -2.72 -2.94
CA PHE A 379 -2.57 -2.89 -2.91
C PHE A 379 -2.10 -4.13 -2.12
N ARG A 380 -2.96 -4.71 -1.27
CA ARG A 380 -2.78 -6.01 -0.60
C ARG A 380 -3.46 -7.15 -1.34
N LYS A 381 -3.78 -6.96 -2.63
CA LYS A 381 -4.44 -7.93 -3.50
C LYS A 381 -5.89 -8.25 -3.13
N ALA A 382 -6.55 -7.40 -2.35
CA ALA A 382 -7.99 -7.47 -2.16
C ALA A 382 -8.72 -7.29 -3.51
N ASP A 383 -9.77 -8.07 -3.72
CA ASP A 383 -10.58 -8.02 -4.94
C ASP A 383 -12.05 -7.67 -4.60
N PRO A 384 -12.40 -6.38 -4.55
CA PRO A 384 -13.77 -5.96 -4.23
C PRO A 384 -14.81 -6.41 -5.26
N THR A 385 -14.39 -6.81 -6.47
CA THR A 385 -15.31 -7.25 -7.52
C THR A 385 -16.01 -8.56 -7.15
N LEU A 386 -15.40 -9.39 -6.30
CA LEU A 386 -16.01 -10.60 -5.76
C LEU A 386 -17.25 -10.29 -4.93
N PHE A 387 -17.15 -9.33 -4.02
CA PHE A 387 -18.27 -8.91 -3.19
C PHE A 387 -19.31 -8.12 -4.00
N LEU A 388 -18.87 -7.24 -4.91
CA LEU A 388 -19.72 -6.49 -5.82
C LEU A 388 -20.56 -7.44 -6.71
N GLY A 389 -19.96 -8.49 -7.26
CA GLY A 389 -20.68 -9.49 -8.05
C GLY A 389 -21.81 -10.15 -7.26
N ARG A 390 -21.58 -10.49 -5.97
CA ARG A 390 -22.62 -11.02 -5.08
C ARG A 390 -23.72 -9.98 -4.80
N MET A 391 -23.35 -8.72 -4.57
CA MET A 391 -24.35 -7.65 -4.39
C MET A 391 -25.27 -7.47 -5.60
N GLN A 392 -24.76 -7.72 -6.81
CA GLN A 392 -25.52 -7.61 -8.05
C GLN A 392 -26.42 -8.84 -8.32
N THR A 393 -25.98 -10.03 -7.91
CA THR A 393 -26.68 -11.30 -8.22
C THR A 393 -27.63 -11.77 -7.11
N PHE A 394 -27.35 -11.44 -5.84
CA PHE A 394 -28.15 -11.89 -4.71
C PHE A 394 -29.49 -11.13 -4.63
N SER A 395 -30.58 -11.87 -4.30
CA SER A 395 -31.93 -11.31 -4.16
C SER A 395 -32.13 -10.59 -2.81
N GLU A 396 -33.01 -9.61 -2.78
CA GLU A 396 -33.49 -8.97 -1.55
C GLU A 396 -34.65 -9.74 -0.88
N ASP A 397 -35.21 -10.74 -1.55
CA ASP A 397 -36.36 -11.52 -1.05
C ASP A 397 -36.01 -12.32 0.21
N GLU A 398 -36.89 -12.31 1.22
CA GLU A 398 -36.65 -12.97 2.49
C GLU A 398 -36.50 -14.50 2.39
N GLY A 399 -37.08 -15.12 1.38
CA GLY A 399 -37.01 -16.56 1.15
C GLY A 399 -35.87 -17.00 0.22
N ALA A 400 -35.08 -16.08 -0.31
CA ALA A 400 -34.00 -16.42 -1.24
C ALA A 400 -32.88 -17.17 -0.51
N ARG A 401 -32.30 -18.18 -1.17
CA ARG A 401 -31.12 -18.90 -0.68
C ARG A 401 -29.89 -17.99 -0.63
N GLU A 402 -29.74 -17.17 -1.66
CA GLU A 402 -28.71 -16.14 -1.79
C GLU A 402 -29.37 -14.78 -1.61
N ARG A 403 -29.25 -14.27 -0.38
CA ARG A 403 -29.98 -13.05 0.03
C ARG A 403 -29.03 -11.91 0.29
N LYS A 404 -29.35 -10.75 -0.25
CA LYS A 404 -28.72 -9.44 0.03
C LYS A 404 -29.56 -8.68 1.06
N ILE A 405 -28.90 -8.08 2.05
CA ILE A 405 -29.50 -7.18 3.03
C ILE A 405 -28.71 -5.86 3.01
N VAL A 406 -29.38 -4.77 2.67
CA VAL A 406 -28.76 -3.45 2.60
C VAL A 406 -28.95 -2.72 3.92
N LEU A 407 -27.84 -2.20 4.50
CA LEU A 407 -27.82 -1.43 5.73
C LEU A 407 -27.40 0.01 5.43
N GLN A 408 -28.35 0.94 5.35
CA GLN A 408 -28.10 2.35 5.05
C GLN A 408 -27.90 3.22 6.30
N GLN A 409 -28.48 2.82 7.44
CA GLN A 409 -28.45 3.64 8.63
C GLN A 409 -27.09 3.55 9.36
N ASN A 410 -26.47 4.71 9.52
CA ASN A 410 -25.22 4.86 10.27
C ASN A 410 -25.49 5.49 11.63
N PHE A 411 -25.13 4.77 12.71
CA PHE A 411 -25.26 5.17 14.11
C PHE A 411 -23.93 5.59 14.74
N ARG A 412 -22.87 5.74 13.94
CA ARG A 412 -21.51 6.09 14.40
C ARG A 412 -21.24 7.58 14.25
N SER A 413 -21.57 8.12 13.08
CA SER A 413 -21.20 9.47 12.68
C SER A 413 -22.39 10.43 12.75
N SER A 414 -22.10 11.71 13.03
CA SER A 414 -23.10 12.78 12.99
C SER A 414 -23.55 13.10 11.56
N PHE A 415 -24.69 13.74 11.44
CA PHE A 415 -25.29 14.09 10.14
C PHE A 415 -24.37 14.90 9.23
N PRO A 416 -23.65 15.97 9.68
CA PRO A 416 -22.79 16.74 8.79
C PRO A 416 -21.66 15.94 8.15
N VAL A 417 -21.11 14.96 8.88
CA VAL A 417 -20.05 14.07 8.36
C VAL A 417 -20.61 13.19 7.24
N LEU A 418 -21.77 12.58 7.45
CA LEU A 418 -22.40 11.70 6.46
C LEU A 418 -22.85 12.49 5.22
N ASP A 419 -23.44 13.67 5.40
CA ASP A 419 -23.86 14.54 4.29
C ASP A 419 -22.65 14.97 3.43
N ALA A 420 -21.54 15.39 4.08
CA ALA A 420 -20.31 15.73 3.37
C ALA A 420 -19.74 14.54 2.60
N THR A 421 -19.74 13.34 3.19
CA THR A 421 -19.30 12.10 2.55
C THR A 421 -20.18 11.79 1.33
N ASN A 422 -21.50 11.81 1.48
CA ASN A 422 -22.45 11.57 0.38
C ASN A 422 -22.24 12.58 -0.76
N ARG A 423 -22.01 13.87 -0.44
CA ARG A 423 -21.75 14.92 -1.45
C ARG A 423 -20.49 14.65 -2.26
N VAL A 424 -19.42 14.20 -1.60
CA VAL A 424 -18.15 13.85 -2.27
C VAL A 424 -18.36 12.61 -3.12
N PHE A 425 -18.98 11.56 -2.59
CA PHE A 425 -19.15 10.27 -3.27
C PHE A 425 -20.05 10.37 -4.49
N ARG A 426 -21.13 11.16 -4.47
CA ARG A 426 -21.95 11.43 -5.66
C ARG A 426 -21.15 12.02 -6.83
N GLN A 427 -20.05 12.72 -6.54
CA GLN A 427 -19.21 13.36 -7.56
C GLN A 427 -18.07 12.47 -8.01
N THR A 428 -17.50 11.66 -7.10
CA THR A 428 -16.26 10.91 -7.34
C THR A 428 -16.50 9.43 -7.65
N MET A 429 -17.54 8.81 -7.08
CA MET A 429 -17.82 7.39 -7.31
C MET A 429 -18.67 7.21 -8.58
N ARG A 430 -17.98 6.93 -9.67
CA ARG A 430 -18.56 6.64 -10.98
C ARG A 430 -18.05 5.28 -11.45
N PRO A 431 -18.84 4.48 -12.22
CA PRO A 431 -18.46 3.14 -12.67
C PRO A 431 -17.09 3.10 -13.33
N ALA A 432 -16.80 4.14 -14.09
CA ALA A 432 -15.56 4.31 -14.82
C ALA A 432 -14.30 4.51 -13.92
N VAL A 433 -14.47 4.85 -12.64
CA VAL A 433 -13.36 5.15 -11.72
C VAL A 433 -13.32 4.16 -10.55
N THR A 434 -14.51 3.76 -10.07
CA THR A 434 -14.64 2.97 -8.84
C THR A 434 -15.37 1.64 -9.04
N GLU A 435 -15.73 1.29 -10.29
CA GLU A 435 -16.54 0.10 -10.62
C GLU A 435 -17.93 0.08 -9.96
N LEU A 436 -18.26 1.12 -9.19
CA LEU A 436 -19.49 1.30 -8.44
C LEU A 436 -20.21 2.58 -8.91
N THR A 437 -21.51 2.50 -9.14
CA THR A 437 -22.37 3.66 -9.25
C THR A 437 -22.87 4.03 -7.86
N TYR A 438 -22.62 5.26 -7.42
CA TYR A 438 -23.14 5.74 -6.14
C TYR A 438 -24.62 6.13 -6.31
N ALA A 439 -25.49 5.17 -6.03
CA ALA A 439 -26.94 5.32 -6.14
C ALA A 439 -27.57 5.76 -4.80
N PRO A 440 -28.84 6.19 -4.78
CA PRO A 440 -29.51 6.54 -3.53
C PRO A 440 -29.52 5.43 -2.47
N GLU A 441 -29.44 4.16 -2.90
CA GLU A 441 -29.35 2.99 -2.04
C GLU A 441 -28.01 2.90 -1.32
N ASP A 442 -26.96 3.52 -1.88
CA ASP A 442 -25.62 3.54 -1.32
C ASP A 442 -25.38 4.69 -0.35
N GLU A 443 -26.31 5.65 -0.30
CA GLU A 443 -26.18 6.82 0.55
C GLU A 443 -26.28 6.47 2.04
N LEU A 444 -25.40 7.11 2.82
CA LEU A 444 -25.38 6.95 4.27
C LEU A 444 -26.48 7.79 4.91
N ILE A 445 -27.36 7.16 5.66
CA ILE A 445 -28.46 7.81 6.39
C ILE A 445 -28.07 7.93 7.87
N CYS A 446 -28.19 9.13 8.44
CA CYS A 446 -27.89 9.33 9.86
C CYS A 446 -28.95 8.69 10.74
N GLY A 447 -28.62 7.56 11.40
CA GLY A 447 -29.49 6.87 12.36
C GLY A 447 -29.60 7.57 13.71
N LEU A 448 -28.71 8.52 14.02
CA LEU A 448 -28.74 9.33 15.25
C LEU A 448 -29.69 10.55 15.14
N GLY A 449 -30.16 10.85 13.93
CA GLY A 449 -30.88 12.10 13.62
C GLY A 449 -29.95 13.30 13.52
N ALA A 450 -30.40 14.32 12.78
CA ALA A 450 -29.70 15.60 12.70
C ALA A 450 -29.96 16.42 13.96
N ARG A 451 -28.89 16.99 14.56
CA ARG A 451 -28.97 17.88 15.72
C ARG A 451 -28.53 19.27 15.31
N GLU A 452 -29.16 20.31 15.87
CA GLU A 452 -28.79 21.70 15.59
C GLU A 452 -27.39 22.08 16.06
N ASP A 453 -26.87 21.36 17.07
CA ASP A 453 -25.56 21.55 17.68
C ASP A 453 -24.46 20.65 17.09
N ASP A 454 -24.77 19.86 16.06
CA ASP A 454 -23.77 19.05 15.37
C ASP A 454 -22.72 19.97 14.70
N PRO A 455 -21.41 19.77 14.96
CA PRO A 455 -20.37 20.62 14.37
C PRO A 455 -20.29 20.41 12.84
N PRO A 456 -20.19 21.52 12.08
CA PRO A 456 -20.11 21.40 10.62
C PRO A 456 -18.77 20.80 10.16
N VAL A 457 -18.77 20.17 9.00
CA VAL A 457 -17.54 19.82 8.30
C VAL A 457 -16.90 21.11 7.77
N MET A 458 -15.63 21.33 8.11
CA MET A 458 -14.86 22.50 7.68
C MET A 458 -13.81 22.12 6.65
N VAL A 459 -13.72 22.89 5.58
CA VAL A 459 -12.68 22.77 4.56
C VAL A 459 -11.74 23.97 4.67
N HIS A 460 -10.48 23.72 4.94
CA HIS A 460 -9.44 24.74 4.98
C HIS A 460 -8.70 24.77 3.66
N LEU A 461 -8.75 25.91 2.96
CA LEU A 461 -8.04 26.13 1.70
C LEU A 461 -6.87 27.07 1.93
N LEU A 462 -5.68 26.59 1.76
CA LEU A 462 -4.46 27.37 1.78
C LEU A 462 -4.24 28.02 0.39
N ARG A 463 -4.05 29.34 0.34
CA ARG A 463 -3.84 30.06 -0.91
C ARG A 463 -2.42 30.62 -1.01
N GLY A 464 -1.93 30.48 -2.20
CA GLY A 464 -0.93 31.12 -3.02
C GLY A 464 0.30 31.84 -2.44
N PRO A 465 0.29 32.90 -1.62
CA PRO A 465 1.55 33.45 -1.16
C PRO A 465 2.34 32.47 -0.29
N ASP A 466 1.66 31.85 0.69
CA ASP A 466 2.30 30.98 1.67
C ASP A 466 2.89 29.70 1.04
N ILE A 467 2.22 29.17 0.01
CA ILE A 467 2.68 27.97 -0.74
C ILE A 467 3.73 28.35 -1.79
N ARG A 468 3.59 29.51 -2.45
CA ARG A 468 4.50 29.94 -3.49
C ARG A 468 5.86 30.33 -2.94
N ASP A 469 5.90 31.01 -1.79
CA ASP A 469 7.13 31.36 -1.09
C ASP A 469 7.87 30.10 -0.61
N ALA A 470 7.12 29.08 -0.14
CA ALA A 470 7.68 27.77 0.20
C ALA A 470 8.27 27.03 -1.01
N LEU A 471 7.60 27.08 -2.18
CA LEU A 471 8.07 26.41 -3.40
C LEU A 471 9.23 27.14 -4.09
N GLU A 472 9.23 28.48 -4.10
CA GLU A 472 10.26 29.30 -4.76
C GLU A 472 11.58 29.39 -3.95
N GLY A 473 11.53 29.16 -2.63
CA GLY A 473 12.71 29.14 -1.76
C GLY A 473 13.45 27.79 -1.68
N SER A 474 12.89 26.73 -2.23
CA SER A 474 13.41 25.37 -2.06
C SER A 474 14.47 24.96 -3.09
N ALA A 475 15.53 24.31 -2.61
CA ALA A 475 16.64 23.83 -3.46
C ALA A 475 16.26 22.61 -4.35
N SER A 476 15.10 21.99 -4.12
CA SER A 476 14.57 20.88 -4.91
C SER A 476 13.04 20.78 -4.77
N GLU A 477 12.40 20.11 -5.73
CA GLU A 477 10.95 19.87 -5.73
C GLU A 477 10.48 19.11 -4.46
N ALA A 478 11.29 18.17 -3.95
CA ALA A 478 11.04 17.43 -2.73
C ALA A 478 11.06 18.32 -1.47
N ALA A 479 12.01 19.24 -1.36
CA ALA A 479 12.09 20.18 -0.26
C ALA A 479 10.90 21.15 -0.25
N GLY A 480 10.43 21.59 -1.43
CA GLY A 480 9.23 22.42 -1.54
C GLY A 480 7.96 21.71 -1.07
N HIS A 481 7.80 20.43 -1.34
CA HIS A 481 6.67 19.65 -0.84
C HIS A 481 6.70 19.49 0.69
N GLU A 482 7.87 19.34 1.28
CA GLU A 482 8.03 19.26 2.73
C GLU A 482 7.64 20.56 3.44
N GLU A 483 8.06 21.71 2.92
CA GLU A 483 7.69 23.03 3.44
C GLU A 483 6.18 23.29 3.33
N VAL A 484 5.54 22.88 2.25
CA VAL A 484 4.07 22.93 2.09
C VAL A 484 3.40 22.11 3.18
N LEU A 485 3.83 20.85 3.38
CA LEU A 485 3.27 19.96 4.39
C LEU A 485 3.44 20.51 5.82
N GLN A 486 4.60 21.12 6.13
CA GLN A 486 4.82 21.78 7.42
C GLN A 486 3.85 22.95 7.62
N THR A 487 3.59 23.74 6.56
CA THR A 487 2.64 24.86 6.60
C THR A 487 1.20 24.36 6.83
N GLU A 488 0.79 23.30 6.12
CA GLU A 488 -0.50 22.63 6.34
C GLU A 488 -0.61 22.12 7.79
N THR A 489 0.44 21.47 8.27
CA THR A 489 0.47 20.93 9.65
C THR A 489 0.35 22.01 10.72
N ARG A 490 0.92 23.21 10.52
CA ARG A 490 0.73 24.34 11.45
C ARG A 490 -0.73 24.82 11.49
N VAL A 491 -1.44 24.78 10.37
CA VAL A 491 -2.90 25.07 10.34
C VAL A 491 -3.66 24.01 11.13
N VAL A 492 -3.33 22.75 10.95
CA VAL A 492 -3.90 21.62 11.72
C VAL A 492 -3.60 21.81 13.23
N ALA A 493 -2.36 22.12 13.59
CA ALA A 493 -1.95 22.36 14.98
C ALA A 493 -2.76 23.46 15.65
N ARG A 494 -2.99 24.58 14.95
CA ARG A 494 -3.84 25.68 15.43
C ARG A 494 -5.26 25.16 15.69
N ARG A 495 -5.82 24.41 14.76
CA ARG A 495 -7.16 23.86 14.89
C ARG A 495 -7.30 22.88 16.05
N ILE A 496 -6.30 22.02 16.27
CA ILE A 496 -6.24 21.13 17.43
C ILE A 496 -6.28 21.93 18.75
N LYS A 497 -5.47 23.00 18.84
CA LYS A 497 -5.44 23.88 20.03
C LYS A 497 -6.77 24.60 20.28
N GLU A 498 -7.48 24.99 19.23
CA GLU A 498 -8.81 25.62 19.33
C GLU A 498 -9.88 24.61 19.82
N LEU A 499 -9.80 23.34 19.40
CA LEU A 499 -10.74 22.30 19.79
C LEU A 499 -10.46 21.72 21.19
N LEU A 500 -9.22 21.77 21.63
CA LEU A 500 -8.81 21.18 22.91
C LEU A 500 -9.58 21.82 24.07
N GLY A 501 -10.21 21.02 24.92
CA GLY A 501 -10.97 21.47 26.07
C GLY A 501 -12.39 21.97 25.74
N THR A 502 -12.80 22.00 24.47
CA THR A 502 -14.20 22.25 24.11
C THR A 502 -15.08 21.03 24.42
N THR A 503 -16.38 21.26 24.58
CA THR A 503 -17.34 20.20 24.91
C THR A 503 -18.07 19.73 23.65
N MET A 504 -18.13 18.43 23.46
CA MET A 504 -18.92 17.80 22.39
C MET A 504 -20.43 17.80 22.75
N PRO A 505 -21.34 17.64 21.76
CA PRO A 505 -22.78 17.57 21.99
C PRO A 505 -23.24 16.48 22.99
N ASP A 506 -22.41 15.44 23.18
CA ASP A 506 -22.64 14.38 24.19
C ASP A 506 -22.15 14.73 25.60
N GLY A 507 -21.63 15.96 25.79
CA GLY A 507 -21.10 16.44 27.06
C GLY A 507 -19.65 16.05 27.35
N LYS A 508 -18.97 15.33 26.46
CA LYS A 508 -17.57 14.93 26.61
C LYS A 508 -16.64 16.09 26.27
N THR A 509 -15.64 16.35 27.11
CA THR A 509 -14.57 17.32 26.82
C THR A 509 -13.55 16.71 25.87
N ILE A 510 -13.22 17.42 24.80
CA ILE A 510 -12.25 16.98 23.78
C ILE A 510 -10.84 17.02 24.36
N SER A 511 -10.12 15.94 24.20
CA SER A 511 -8.71 15.76 24.52
C SER A 511 -7.92 15.31 23.28
N TYR A 512 -6.59 15.34 23.34
CA TYR A 512 -5.74 14.92 22.20
C TYR A 512 -6.05 13.54 21.66
N ARG A 513 -6.37 12.57 22.52
CA ARG A 513 -6.73 11.19 22.14
C ARG A 513 -8.04 11.07 21.35
N ASP A 514 -8.84 12.13 21.31
CA ASP A 514 -10.13 12.15 20.61
C ASP A 514 -9.96 12.72 19.17
N MET A 515 -8.74 13.10 18.78
CA MET A 515 -8.41 13.67 17.48
C MET A 515 -7.49 12.75 16.69
N VAL A 516 -7.78 12.56 15.40
CA VAL A 516 -7.01 11.73 14.47
C VAL A 516 -6.70 12.54 13.22
N ILE A 517 -5.45 12.43 12.74
CA ILE A 517 -5.02 12.99 11.45
C ILE A 517 -4.86 11.81 10.48
N LEU A 518 -5.56 11.87 9.34
CA LEU A 518 -5.46 10.90 8.27
C LEU A 518 -4.65 11.49 7.11
N LEU A 519 -3.67 10.76 6.64
CA LEU A 519 -2.83 11.12 5.49
C LEU A 519 -3.08 10.14 4.35
N ALA A 520 -3.07 10.63 3.10
CA ALA A 520 -3.20 9.79 1.91
C ALA A 520 -2.00 8.82 1.75
N GLN A 521 -0.81 9.29 2.15
CA GLN A 521 0.42 8.49 2.23
C GLN A 521 1.08 8.78 3.57
N THR A 522 1.55 7.73 4.24
CA THR A 522 2.28 7.86 5.51
C THR A 522 3.80 7.79 5.32
N THR A 523 4.26 7.05 4.30
CA THR A 523 5.69 6.92 3.99
C THR A 523 6.30 8.29 3.70
N ASN A 524 7.34 8.66 4.43
CA ASN A 524 8.07 9.93 4.38
C ASN A 524 7.29 11.19 4.79
N LEU A 525 5.95 11.16 4.89
CA LEU A 525 5.15 12.33 5.24
C LEU A 525 4.77 12.37 6.73
N ALA A 526 4.52 11.20 7.32
CA ALA A 526 4.04 11.13 8.71
C ALA A 526 5.05 11.70 9.70
N GLN A 527 6.36 11.46 9.49
CA GLN A 527 7.39 11.98 10.38
C GLN A 527 7.45 13.51 10.35
N THR A 528 7.37 14.13 9.16
CA THR A 528 7.31 15.60 9.01
C THR A 528 6.10 16.18 9.78
N VAL A 529 4.95 15.51 9.70
CA VAL A 529 3.75 15.93 10.47
C VAL A 529 3.96 15.76 11.97
N VAL A 530 4.52 14.63 12.42
CA VAL A 530 4.81 14.38 13.84
C VAL A 530 5.79 15.41 14.40
N ASP A 531 6.85 15.71 13.66
CA ASP A 531 7.87 16.67 14.10
C ASP A 531 7.28 18.08 14.18
N ALA A 532 6.54 18.53 13.17
CA ALA A 532 5.88 19.84 13.18
C ALA A 532 4.83 19.98 14.32
N LEU A 533 4.05 18.92 14.61
CA LEU A 533 3.12 18.93 15.76
C LEU A 533 3.86 18.94 17.10
N THR A 534 4.98 18.23 17.19
CA THR A 534 5.82 18.19 18.39
C THR A 534 6.45 19.56 18.68
N GLU A 535 6.92 20.27 17.63
CA GLU A 535 7.40 21.66 17.74
C GLU A 535 6.32 22.60 18.27
N GLU A 536 5.06 22.36 17.90
CA GLU A 536 3.90 23.11 18.39
C GLU A 536 3.42 22.66 19.78
N GLY A 537 4.12 21.72 20.44
CA GLY A 537 3.81 21.19 21.77
C GLY A 537 2.59 20.28 21.82
N ILE A 538 2.20 19.64 20.70
CA ILE A 538 1.08 18.72 20.61
C ILE A 538 1.61 17.30 20.72
N PRO A 539 1.22 16.53 21.76
CA PRO A 539 1.62 15.14 21.89
C PRO A 539 0.99 14.29 20.76
N THR A 540 1.81 13.71 19.93
CA THR A 540 1.40 12.97 18.74
C THR A 540 1.93 11.55 18.81
N PHE A 541 1.08 10.57 18.50
CA PHE A 541 1.43 9.16 18.36
C PHE A 541 1.22 8.73 16.90
N TYR A 542 2.23 8.13 16.32
CA TYR A 542 2.19 7.51 15.00
C TYR A 542 2.74 6.08 15.11
N ASP A 543 1.88 5.11 14.77
CA ASP A 543 2.20 3.67 14.74
C ASP A 543 2.63 3.25 13.32
N GLY A 544 3.44 4.07 12.69
CA GLY A 544 4.04 3.74 11.40
C GLY A 544 5.43 3.21 11.63
N ALA A 545 5.70 1.99 11.25
CA ALA A 545 7.05 1.52 11.07
C ALA A 545 7.65 2.32 9.91
N GLU A 546 8.29 3.48 10.17
CA GLU A 546 9.47 3.78 9.39
C GLU A 546 10.29 2.50 9.40
N SER A 547 10.75 2.07 8.22
CA SER A 547 11.58 0.88 8.19
C SER A 547 12.65 1.10 9.26
N TYR A 548 12.63 0.29 10.30
CA TYR A 548 13.56 0.35 11.43
C TYR A 548 15.01 0.60 10.96
N PHE A 549 15.37 0.07 9.78
CA PHE A 549 16.67 0.23 9.15
C PHE A 549 16.90 1.61 8.51
N ASN A 550 15.89 2.48 8.44
CA ASN A 550 15.99 3.86 7.95
C ASN A 550 16.14 4.87 9.13
N LEU A 551 16.08 4.41 10.37
CA LEU A 551 16.35 5.27 11.51
C LEU A 551 17.80 5.74 11.47
N PRO A 552 18.08 7.04 11.70
CA PRO A 552 19.45 7.59 11.55
C PRO A 552 20.50 6.81 12.31
N GLU A 553 20.25 6.46 13.59
CA GLU A 553 21.18 5.71 14.42
C GLU A 553 21.42 4.27 13.91
N ILE A 554 20.45 3.69 13.19
CA ILE A 554 20.57 2.36 12.60
C ILE A 554 21.27 2.45 11.24
N MET A 555 21.00 3.51 10.46
CA MET A 555 21.72 3.77 9.21
C MET A 555 23.22 3.98 9.45
N ASP A 556 23.60 4.70 10.51
CA ASP A 556 24.98 4.89 10.90
C ASP A 556 25.67 3.55 11.25
N MET A 557 25.00 2.72 12.06
CA MET A 557 25.52 1.37 12.37
C MET A 557 25.60 0.47 11.14
N LYS A 558 24.59 0.54 10.26
CA LYS A 558 24.61 -0.19 8.99
C LYS A 558 25.76 0.27 8.10
N ALA A 559 26.02 1.58 8.01
CA ALA A 559 27.15 2.12 7.26
C ALA A 559 28.49 1.61 7.84
N LEU A 560 28.63 1.57 9.17
CA LEU A 560 29.82 1.04 9.82
C LEU A 560 30.01 -0.46 9.51
N LEU A 561 28.97 -1.27 9.64
CA LEU A 561 29.03 -2.70 9.31
C LEU A 561 29.37 -2.93 7.83
N SER A 562 28.73 -2.18 6.91
CA SER A 562 29.01 -2.26 5.48
C SER A 562 30.45 -1.88 5.12
N LEU A 563 31.04 -0.89 5.83
CA LEU A 563 32.43 -0.49 5.63
C LEU A 563 33.40 -1.54 6.16
N LEU A 564 33.04 -2.23 7.24
CA LEU A 564 33.89 -3.32 7.81
C LEU A 564 33.84 -4.56 6.89
N ASP A 565 32.71 -4.85 6.27
CA ASP A 565 32.57 -5.91 5.26
C ASP A 565 33.36 -5.56 3.98
N ASN A 566 33.14 -4.38 3.43
CA ASN A 566 33.83 -3.91 2.23
C ASN A 566 34.34 -2.47 2.39
N ALA A 567 35.66 -2.32 2.50
CA ALA A 567 36.32 -1.03 2.68
C ALA A 567 36.28 -0.11 1.43
N GLN A 568 35.89 -0.63 0.28
CA GLN A 568 35.91 0.11 -1.00
C GLN A 568 34.55 0.78 -1.30
N GLN A 569 33.90 1.33 -0.28
CA GLN A 569 32.60 1.97 -0.36
C GLN A 569 32.68 3.43 0.10
N ASP A 570 32.45 4.37 -0.81
CA ASP A 570 32.60 5.80 -0.54
C ASP A 570 31.54 6.35 0.44
N PHE A 571 30.26 6.02 0.26
CA PHE A 571 29.18 6.53 1.12
C PHE A 571 29.28 5.99 2.57
N PRO A 572 29.43 4.69 2.81
CA PRO A 572 29.68 4.16 4.14
C PRO A 572 30.92 4.78 4.80
N LEU A 573 32.01 4.95 4.06
CA LEU A 573 33.23 5.57 4.59
C LEU A 573 32.97 7.03 5.02
N LEU A 574 32.32 7.84 4.20
CA LEU A 574 31.98 9.22 4.53
C LEU A 574 31.11 9.30 5.79
N THR A 575 30.09 8.44 5.91
CA THR A 575 29.22 8.37 7.07
C THR A 575 30.03 8.04 8.33
N VAL A 576 30.84 7.00 8.28
CA VAL A 576 31.66 6.53 9.41
C VAL A 576 32.69 7.58 9.85
N LEU A 577 33.31 8.29 8.93
CA LEU A 577 34.26 9.36 9.27
C LEU A 577 33.61 10.54 9.99
N LYS A 578 32.32 10.80 9.74
CA LYS A 578 31.55 11.87 10.42
C LYS A 578 30.99 11.42 11.78
N MET A 579 30.76 10.14 11.99
CA MET A 579 30.22 9.65 13.27
C MET A 579 31.31 9.52 14.37
N VAL A 580 30.86 9.39 15.61
CA VAL A 580 31.73 9.10 16.75
C VAL A 580 32.36 7.69 16.57
N PRO A 581 33.65 7.48 16.89
CA PRO A 581 34.56 8.38 17.59
C PRO A 581 35.39 9.31 16.68
N PHE A 582 35.21 9.25 15.37
CA PHE A 582 36.10 9.92 14.43
C PHE A 582 35.80 11.40 14.28
N SER A 583 34.51 11.74 14.10
CA SER A 583 33.94 13.10 14.06
C SER A 583 34.76 14.08 13.21
N LEU A 584 35.10 13.68 11.97
CA LEU A 584 35.82 14.53 11.04
C LEU A 584 34.89 15.69 10.61
N THR A 585 35.44 16.88 10.50
CA THR A 585 34.76 18.06 9.99
C THR A 585 34.62 18.01 8.47
N ASP A 586 33.72 18.85 7.91
CA ASP A 586 33.56 18.94 6.45
C ASP A 586 34.84 19.45 5.78
N GLU A 587 35.61 20.32 6.47
CA GLU A 587 36.92 20.79 6.00
C GLU A 587 37.93 19.64 5.94
N GLU A 588 37.96 18.79 6.95
CA GLU A 588 38.86 17.60 6.98
C GLU A 588 38.50 16.61 5.89
N LEU A 589 37.19 16.38 5.64
CA LEU A 589 36.73 15.55 4.51
C LEU A 589 37.09 16.15 3.16
N ALA A 590 36.96 17.47 3.00
CA ALA A 590 37.39 18.17 1.80
C ALA A 590 38.92 18.08 1.61
N GLN A 591 39.70 18.15 2.70
CA GLN A 591 41.14 17.97 2.65
C GLN A 591 41.51 16.56 2.16
N ILE A 592 40.82 15.51 2.64
CA ILE A 592 41.02 14.14 2.12
C ILE A 592 40.72 14.11 0.62
N ARG A 593 39.59 14.68 0.18
CA ARG A 593 39.21 14.68 -1.23
C ARG A 593 40.24 15.36 -2.11
N LEU A 594 40.87 16.43 -1.64
CA LEU A 594 41.88 17.18 -2.38
C LEU A 594 43.24 16.43 -2.48
N MET A 595 43.49 15.41 -1.67
CA MET A 595 44.72 14.58 -1.76
C MET A 595 44.80 13.83 -3.09
N GLN A 596 43.66 13.57 -3.72
CA GLN A 596 43.62 12.93 -5.03
C GLN A 596 42.46 13.51 -5.87
N THR A 597 42.84 14.28 -6.88
CA THR A 597 41.90 14.94 -7.79
C THR A 597 41.79 14.19 -9.12
N GLY A 598 40.56 13.93 -9.56
CA GLY A 598 40.23 13.29 -10.84
C GLY A 598 38.72 13.03 -10.91
N GLN A 599 38.14 13.11 -12.12
CA GLN A 599 36.68 13.03 -12.28
C GLN A 599 36.06 11.68 -11.83
N ASN A 600 36.82 10.61 -11.72
CA ASN A 600 36.32 9.27 -11.38
C ASN A 600 37.16 8.56 -10.31
N VAL A 601 37.84 9.30 -9.42
CA VAL A 601 38.59 8.68 -8.34
C VAL A 601 37.69 8.46 -7.13
N PRO A 602 37.50 7.21 -6.66
CA PRO A 602 36.73 6.93 -5.47
C PRO A 602 37.29 7.60 -4.21
N PHE A 603 36.43 7.98 -3.26
CA PHE A 603 36.83 8.67 -2.05
C PHE A 603 37.73 7.81 -1.15
N TYR A 604 37.47 6.49 -1.08
CA TYR A 604 38.30 5.57 -0.31
C TYR A 604 39.79 5.57 -0.75
N GLN A 605 40.08 5.77 -2.03
CA GLN A 605 41.45 5.91 -2.54
C GLN A 605 42.11 7.21 -2.07
N ALA A 606 41.34 8.31 -2.04
CA ALA A 606 41.82 9.58 -1.50
C ALA A 606 42.11 9.46 0.00
N PHE A 607 41.26 8.75 0.76
CA PHE A 607 41.50 8.46 2.20
C PHE A 607 42.76 7.61 2.41
N ALA A 608 42.93 6.55 1.64
CA ALA A 608 44.14 5.72 1.71
C ALA A 608 45.41 6.54 1.45
N LYS A 609 45.35 7.48 0.51
CA LYS A 609 46.49 8.39 0.22
C LYS A 609 46.71 9.38 1.37
N ALA A 610 45.65 9.89 2.01
CA ALA A 610 45.74 10.75 3.18
C ALA A 610 46.47 10.05 4.35
N CYS A 611 46.24 8.73 4.54
CA CYS A 611 46.95 7.92 5.55
C CYS A 611 48.44 7.80 5.29
N GLY A 612 48.93 7.97 4.06
CA GLY A 612 50.34 7.84 3.69
C GLY A 612 51.21 9.06 3.97
N GLY A 613 50.65 10.19 4.40
CA GLY A 613 51.37 11.43 4.71
C GLY A 613 52.16 11.37 6.02
N GLU A 614 52.99 12.42 6.28
CA GLU A 614 53.82 12.52 7.50
C GLU A 614 53.29 13.57 8.50
N ASP A 615 52.32 14.38 8.13
CA ASP A 615 51.74 15.45 8.94
C ASP A 615 50.77 14.92 10.03
N GLU A 616 50.33 15.82 10.92
CA GLU A 616 49.44 15.48 12.04
C GLU A 616 48.10 14.97 11.54
N PHE A 617 47.59 15.52 10.41
CA PHE A 617 46.35 15.09 9.82
C PHE A 617 46.45 13.65 9.25
N ALA A 618 47.54 13.34 8.58
CA ALA A 618 47.82 11.97 8.10
C ALA A 618 47.92 10.96 9.25
N GLN A 619 48.51 11.37 10.39
CA GLN A 619 48.55 10.54 11.60
C GLN A 619 47.14 10.29 12.14
N LYS A 620 46.23 11.31 12.11
CA LYS A 620 44.81 11.14 12.50
C LYS A 620 44.13 10.13 11.56
N CYS A 621 44.29 10.29 10.24
CA CYS A 621 43.71 9.36 9.26
C CYS A 621 44.22 7.92 9.44
N ARG A 622 45.51 7.76 9.72
CA ARG A 622 46.13 6.45 9.96
C ARG A 622 45.53 5.76 11.19
N LYS A 623 45.39 6.49 12.31
CA LYS A 623 44.73 5.94 13.52
C LYS A 623 43.29 5.48 13.26
N ILE A 624 42.55 6.21 12.42
CA ILE A 624 41.21 5.81 11.99
C ILE A 624 41.29 4.49 11.21
N SER A 625 42.16 4.43 10.22
CA SER A 625 42.38 3.19 9.43
C SER A 625 42.74 2.00 10.31
N GLU A 626 43.68 2.16 11.23
CA GLU A 626 44.11 1.12 12.18
C GLU A 626 42.94 0.66 13.08
N LYS A 627 42.08 1.58 13.50
CA LYS A 627 40.88 1.24 14.30
C LYS A 627 39.86 0.44 13.49
N LEU A 628 39.63 0.83 12.24
CA LEU A 628 38.74 0.09 11.34
C LEU A 628 39.25 -1.31 11.04
N GLU A 629 40.59 -1.46 10.83
CA GLU A 629 41.20 -2.78 10.65
C GLU A 629 41.06 -3.65 11.91
N THR A 630 41.21 -3.05 13.10
CA THR A 630 41.01 -3.76 14.36
C THR A 630 39.57 -4.29 14.47
N TRP A 631 38.57 -3.47 14.16
CA TRP A 631 37.18 -3.90 14.19
C TRP A 631 36.90 -4.95 13.12
N ARG A 632 37.51 -4.87 11.93
CA ARG A 632 37.36 -5.89 10.88
C ARG A 632 37.87 -7.24 11.35
N PHE A 633 39.05 -7.28 11.98
CA PHE A 633 39.58 -8.49 12.56
C PHE A 633 38.67 -9.06 13.67
N GLN A 634 38.13 -8.18 14.52
CA GLN A 634 37.19 -8.60 15.57
C GLN A 634 35.88 -9.18 14.97
N ALA A 635 35.42 -8.68 13.86
CA ALA A 635 34.22 -9.20 13.15
C ALA A 635 34.42 -10.67 12.71
N GLU A 636 35.65 -11.08 12.36
CA GLU A 636 35.94 -12.45 11.94
C GLU A 636 35.93 -13.47 13.10
N VAL A 637 36.13 -13.01 14.34
CA VAL A 637 36.29 -13.91 15.48
C VAL A 637 35.18 -13.84 16.52
N MET A 638 34.35 -12.78 16.50
CA MET A 638 33.25 -12.60 17.43
C MET A 638 31.91 -13.07 16.80
N ARG A 639 30.97 -13.44 17.66
CA ARG A 639 29.58 -13.63 17.20
C ARG A 639 28.98 -12.29 16.76
N LEU A 640 28.08 -12.31 15.79
CA LEU A 640 27.51 -11.10 15.22
C LEU A 640 26.85 -10.18 16.27
N SER A 641 26.05 -10.74 17.18
CA SER A 641 25.41 -9.98 18.24
C SER A 641 26.42 -9.35 19.20
N ASP A 642 27.39 -10.13 19.66
CA ASP A 642 28.46 -9.67 20.55
C ASP A 642 29.33 -8.59 19.87
N PHE A 643 29.58 -8.75 18.57
CA PHE A 643 30.33 -7.80 17.78
C PHE A 643 29.57 -6.47 17.60
N ILE A 644 28.30 -6.51 17.28
CA ILE A 644 27.44 -5.30 17.16
C ILE A 644 27.44 -4.53 18.49
N TRP A 645 27.26 -5.23 19.63
CA TRP A 645 27.29 -4.59 20.93
C TRP A 645 28.69 -4.02 21.26
N HIS A 646 29.74 -4.75 20.91
CA HIS A 646 31.13 -4.27 21.05
C HIS A 646 31.37 -3.00 20.23
N LEU A 647 30.95 -2.95 18.97
CA LEU A 647 31.07 -1.76 18.12
C LEU A 647 30.37 -0.54 18.73
N MET A 648 29.13 -0.71 19.19
CA MET A 648 28.36 0.38 19.80
C MET A 648 29.02 0.97 21.04
N THR A 649 29.66 0.10 21.85
CA THR A 649 30.29 0.51 23.12
C THR A 649 31.71 1.00 22.91
N ASP A 650 32.55 0.30 22.15
CA ASP A 650 33.94 0.63 21.89
C ASP A 650 34.13 1.89 21.01
N SER A 651 33.17 2.16 20.11
CA SER A 651 33.08 3.44 19.38
C SER A 651 32.61 4.61 20.24
N GLY A 652 31.98 4.35 21.39
CA GLY A 652 31.25 5.37 22.17
C GLY A 652 29.94 5.84 21.52
N TYR A 653 29.53 5.24 20.42
CA TYR A 653 28.34 5.66 19.65
C TYR A 653 27.07 5.53 20.47
N TYR A 654 26.91 4.44 21.23
CA TYR A 654 25.76 4.23 22.10
C TYR A 654 25.56 5.36 23.13
N ALA A 655 26.68 5.82 23.72
CA ALA A 655 26.64 6.94 24.67
C ALA A 655 26.37 8.28 23.99
N ALA A 656 26.99 8.52 22.82
CA ALA A 656 26.82 9.74 22.04
C ALA A 656 25.37 9.90 21.59
N VAL A 657 24.74 8.85 21.09
CA VAL A 657 23.32 8.85 20.67
C VAL A 657 22.39 9.13 21.85
N GLY A 658 22.72 8.66 23.06
CA GLY A 658 21.96 8.94 24.27
C GLY A 658 21.92 10.43 24.66
N ALA A 659 22.91 11.20 24.23
CA ALA A 659 22.99 12.65 24.47
C ALA A 659 22.19 13.50 23.46
N LEU A 660 21.68 12.88 22.38
CA LEU A 660 20.87 13.56 21.36
C LEU A 660 19.40 13.71 21.80
N PRO A 661 18.63 14.59 21.15
CA PRO A 661 17.17 14.64 21.35
C PRO A 661 16.54 13.24 21.18
N LYS A 662 15.62 12.87 22.08
CA LYS A 662 15.02 11.52 22.16
C LYS A 662 16.06 10.38 22.37
N GLY A 663 17.16 10.68 23.07
CA GLY A 663 18.30 9.75 23.25
C GLY A 663 17.91 8.39 23.82
N GLU A 664 16.98 8.30 24.78
CA GLU A 664 16.50 7.02 25.33
C GLU A 664 15.84 6.14 24.26
N VAL A 665 15.03 6.75 23.37
CA VAL A 665 14.38 6.03 22.26
C VAL A 665 15.44 5.51 21.28
N ARG A 666 16.40 6.36 20.91
CA ARG A 666 17.50 5.99 20.01
C ARG A 666 18.37 4.87 20.57
N GLN A 667 18.68 4.92 21.86
CA GLN A 667 19.39 3.83 22.55
C GLN A 667 18.53 2.55 22.58
N GLY A 668 17.20 2.66 22.72
CA GLY A 668 16.27 1.56 22.59
C GLY A 668 16.35 0.90 21.21
N ASN A 669 16.39 1.71 20.14
CA ASN A 669 16.55 1.24 18.78
C ASN A 669 17.88 0.49 18.57
N LEU A 670 18.98 0.99 19.13
CA LEU A 670 20.27 0.29 19.07
C LEU A 670 20.26 -1.04 19.83
N ARG A 671 19.57 -1.12 20.99
CA ARG A 671 19.40 -2.41 21.70
C ARG A 671 18.59 -3.40 20.87
N MET A 672 17.54 -2.93 20.20
CA MET A 672 16.75 -3.77 19.29
C MET A 672 17.63 -4.32 18.14
N LEU A 673 18.63 -3.57 17.62
CA LEU A 673 19.57 -4.10 16.63
C LEU A 673 20.36 -5.29 17.18
N TYR A 674 20.83 -5.20 18.43
CA TYR A 674 21.49 -6.30 19.11
C TYR A 674 20.56 -7.52 19.29
N GLU A 675 19.32 -7.31 19.74
CA GLU A 675 18.33 -8.38 19.92
C GLU A 675 17.99 -9.07 18.59
N ARG A 676 17.89 -8.32 17.50
CA ARG A 676 17.68 -8.87 16.15
C ARG A 676 18.87 -9.70 15.67
N ALA A 677 20.09 -9.27 15.97
CA ALA A 677 21.29 -10.05 15.68
C ALA A 677 21.32 -11.38 16.46
N GLN A 678 20.89 -11.36 17.73
CA GLN A 678 20.75 -12.59 18.53
C GLN A 678 19.68 -13.54 17.96
N ALA A 679 18.55 -12.98 17.51
CA ALA A 679 17.50 -13.78 16.89
C ALA A 679 18.00 -14.42 15.59
N PHE A 680 18.73 -13.67 14.76
CA PHE A 680 19.33 -14.17 13.52
C PHE A 680 20.32 -15.33 13.78
N GLU A 681 21.20 -15.18 14.77
CA GLU A 681 22.12 -16.25 15.20
C GLU A 681 21.39 -17.50 15.71
N ALA A 682 20.31 -17.33 16.47
CA ALA A 682 19.51 -18.44 16.98
C ALA A 682 18.79 -19.22 15.85
N GLU A 683 18.58 -18.58 14.71
CA GLU A 683 17.97 -19.18 13.52
C GLU A 683 18.98 -19.85 12.57
N GLY A 684 20.28 -19.84 12.92
CA GLY A 684 21.36 -20.48 12.17
C GLY A 684 22.00 -19.57 11.12
N GLY A 685 21.87 -18.26 11.28
CA GLY A 685 22.53 -17.22 10.48
C GLY A 685 24.01 -17.07 10.82
#